data_b9293d9d413ad42fddd27873bc514439
#
_entry.id   b9293d9d413ad42fddd27873bc514439
#
_cell.length_a   1.000
_cell.length_b   1.000
_cell.length_c   1.000
_cell.angle_alpha   90.00
_cell.angle_beta   90.00
_cell.angle_gamma   90.00
#
_symmetry.space_group_name_H-M   'P 1'
#
loop_
_entity.id
_entity.type
_entity.pdbx_description
1 polymer ?
#
loop_
_entity_poly.entity_id
_entity_poly.type
_entity_poly.pdbx_seq_one_letter_code
_entity_poly.pdbx_strand_id
1 'polypeptide(L)'
;MDQMKYLKELAVRYPNVAAASTEIINLQAILHLPKGTEHYVSDVHGEYEKFSHIIRNGSGAIRSRIEDEFGNTLTTKQKKNLASVIYYPEQKMDLMEEELPKNFLLEWQHDTMVRLVHVARSVGNKYTRSKVRKAMSPEFAYVMEELMVEHRRADKKRYVEQILETIIMTGRVRQFIAAMAHLIQDLTIDHLHVIGDIYDRGSGPHRIMDCIMKTANVDIQWGNHDILWMGAASGHRACICNVVRICARYNNLDVLENGYGINLIPLARFALECYKDDECELFHASGEVDESNIREEELNKKMHKAIAIMQFKVEGQLIKRRPDFLMDQRLLLDKIDYEKGTITLDRKEYELKDKNFPTIDPNDPYKLTKEEEYVMEHLVTVFKYCAYLQEHIRFLFAKGHLYKVFNGMLLYHGCVPLNEDGTFREVEIEGRKYAGKELYDVLEHLARQGYYEEKDMKSRKYGQDIMWFIWSNENSPVYGKAKMATFERYFLDDADLKKEKKDYYYQWYENEAVINQILEEFGLDTSTGKIVNGHMPVAVKKGESPIKCGGKLFVIDGGFSKAYQKTTGIAGYTLVSNSYGLKLVAHEPFVSRTIAIREETDIHSDTIVINKVTKRKCVMDTDNGKALQEKVADLEQLLWAYQKGLITERI
;
A
#
# COMPACT_ATOMS: atom_id res chain seq x y z
N MET A 1 33.06 -17.88 6.55
CA MET A 1 33.42 -17.29 7.88
C MET A 1 33.88 -18.44 8.76
N ASP A 2 34.95 -18.31 9.53
CA ASP A 2 35.42 -19.38 10.43
C ASP A 2 34.32 -19.64 11.46
N GLN A 3 33.78 -20.86 11.49
CA GLN A 3 32.66 -21.27 12.35
C GLN A 3 32.96 -20.98 13.82
N MET A 4 34.21 -21.19 14.24
CA MET A 4 34.64 -20.89 15.60
C MET A 4 34.62 -19.38 15.93
N LYS A 5 34.90 -18.51 14.96
CA LYS A 5 34.82 -17.06 15.13
C LYS A 5 33.36 -16.62 15.33
N TYR A 6 32.47 -17.17 14.54
CA TYR A 6 31.02 -16.91 14.67
C TYR A 6 30.47 -17.36 16.03
N LEU A 7 30.83 -18.56 16.49
CA LEU A 7 30.42 -19.07 17.80
C LEU A 7 30.96 -18.21 18.96
N LYS A 8 32.19 -17.67 18.83
CA LYS A 8 32.74 -16.72 19.81
C LYS A 8 31.97 -15.40 19.86
N GLU A 9 31.52 -14.88 18.71
CA GLU A 9 30.65 -13.69 18.64
C GLU A 9 29.29 -13.97 19.27
N LEU A 10 28.69 -15.15 18.99
CA LEU A 10 27.43 -15.57 19.57
C LEU A 10 27.54 -15.73 21.11
N ALA A 11 28.68 -16.22 21.63
CA ALA A 11 28.99 -16.35 23.04
C ALA A 11 29.04 -15.01 23.79
N VAL A 12 29.22 -13.86 23.10
CA VAL A 12 29.12 -12.54 23.74
C VAL A 12 27.69 -12.26 24.16
N ARG A 13 26.70 -12.70 23.33
CA ARG A 13 25.28 -12.48 23.57
C ARG A 13 24.68 -13.54 24.50
N TYR A 14 25.19 -14.78 24.44
CA TYR A 14 24.76 -15.93 25.25
C TYR A 14 25.97 -16.48 26.00
N PRO A 15 26.36 -15.86 27.14
CA PRO A 15 27.70 -16.04 27.73
C PRO A 15 27.92 -17.39 28.38
N ASN A 16 26.91 -18.19 28.63
CA ASN A 16 27.01 -19.49 29.30
C ASN A 16 25.94 -20.46 28.83
N VAL A 17 26.07 -21.73 29.28
CA VAL A 17 25.12 -22.83 29.01
C VAL A 17 23.69 -22.45 29.38
N ALA A 18 23.48 -21.83 30.53
CA ALA A 18 22.15 -21.46 31.01
C ALA A 18 21.47 -20.46 30.07
N ALA A 19 22.20 -19.40 29.64
CA ALA A 19 21.67 -18.39 28.71
C ALA A 19 21.34 -18.99 27.34
N ALA A 20 22.24 -19.82 26.78
CA ALA A 20 22.00 -20.49 25.50
C ALA A 20 20.81 -21.47 25.59
N SER A 21 20.75 -22.30 26.61
CA SER A 21 19.66 -23.26 26.80
C SER A 21 18.31 -22.58 27.02
N THR A 22 18.25 -21.51 27.79
CA THR A 22 17.02 -20.72 28.00
C THR A 22 16.50 -20.15 26.70
N GLU A 23 17.37 -19.61 25.84
CA GLU A 23 16.96 -19.07 24.54
C GLU A 23 16.50 -20.19 23.61
N ILE A 24 17.17 -21.36 23.56
CA ILE A 24 16.72 -22.53 22.79
C ILE A 24 15.29 -22.93 23.20
N ILE A 25 15.03 -23.06 24.50
CA ILE A 25 13.70 -23.39 25.03
C ILE A 25 12.66 -22.37 24.59
N ASN A 26 13.02 -21.11 24.68
CA ASN A 26 12.16 -19.99 24.27
C ASN A 26 11.79 -20.05 22.78
N LEU A 27 12.81 -20.20 21.90
CA LEU A 27 12.64 -20.27 20.46
C LEU A 27 11.86 -21.50 20.04
N GLN A 28 12.15 -22.67 20.64
CA GLN A 28 11.40 -23.90 20.38
C GLN A 28 9.91 -23.75 20.75
N ALA A 29 9.60 -23.11 21.86
CA ALA A 29 8.22 -22.84 22.26
C ALA A 29 7.52 -21.91 21.25
N ILE A 30 8.21 -20.85 20.75
CA ILE A 30 7.67 -19.91 19.76
C ILE A 30 7.37 -20.63 18.44
N LEU A 31 8.22 -21.54 17.99
CA LEU A 31 8.03 -22.29 16.74
C LEU A 31 6.71 -23.08 16.71
N HIS A 32 6.18 -23.49 17.87
CA HIS A 32 4.93 -24.23 17.99
C HIS A 32 3.68 -23.35 18.15
N LEU A 33 3.83 -22.03 18.25
CA LEU A 33 2.68 -21.12 18.24
C LEU A 33 1.99 -21.12 16.88
N PRO A 34 0.68 -20.81 16.82
CA PRO A 34 -0.01 -20.64 15.58
C PRO A 34 0.62 -19.54 14.71
N LYS A 35 0.66 -19.76 13.39
CA LYS A 35 1.03 -18.72 12.41
C LYS A 35 0.20 -17.46 12.62
N GLY A 36 0.84 -16.29 12.58
CA GLY A 36 0.19 -14.99 12.62
C GLY A 36 -0.75 -14.77 11.43
N THR A 37 -1.57 -13.74 11.52
CA THR A 37 -2.51 -13.39 10.45
C THR A 37 -1.90 -12.32 9.54
N GLU A 38 -1.79 -12.62 8.26
CA GLU A 38 -1.31 -11.73 7.21
C GLU A 38 -2.49 -11.20 6.41
N HIS A 39 -2.50 -9.90 6.16
CA HIS A 39 -3.48 -9.23 5.32
C HIS A 39 -2.79 -8.64 4.09
N TYR A 40 -3.37 -8.86 2.92
CA TYR A 40 -2.89 -8.35 1.63
C TYR A 40 -3.96 -7.43 1.07
N VAL A 41 -3.60 -6.19 0.79
CA VAL A 41 -4.46 -5.16 0.18
C VAL A 41 -3.74 -4.52 -0.99
N SER A 42 -4.47 -4.05 -1.99
CA SER A 42 -3.91 -3.45 -3.21
C SER A 42 -4.75 -2.26 -3.67
N ASP A 43 -4.13 -1.38 -4.45
CA ASP A 43 -4.80 -0.31 -5.22
C ASP A 43 -5.72 0.58 -4.36
N VAL A 44 -5.21 0.98 -3.19
CA VAL A 44 -5.99 1.76 -2.20
C VAL A 44 -6.22 3.21 -2.64
N HIS A 45 -5.37 3.74 -3.54
CA HIS A 45 -5.57 4.98 -4.29
C HIS A 45 -6.11 6.15 -3.47
N GLY A 46 -5.49 6.47 -2.34
CA GLY A 46 -5.88 7.62 -1.53
C GLY A 46 -7.25 7.52 -0.83
N GLU A 47 -7.94 6.40 -0.89
CA GLU A 47 -9.25 6.17 -0.27
C GLU A 47 -9.13 5.89 1.24
N TYR A 48 -8.65 6.89 1.98
CA TYR A 48 -8.28 6.77 3.39
C TYR A 48 -9.42 6.29 4.30
N GLU A 49 -10.61 6.84 4.17
CA GLU A 49 -11.74 6.51 5.08
C GLU A 49 -12.03 5.00 5.04
N LYS A 50 -12.12 4.44 3.85
CA LYS A 50 -12.38 3.01 3.64
C LYS A 50 -11.18 2.15 4.06
N PHE A 51 -9.97 2.50 3.61
CA PHE A 51 -8.75 1.79 3.98
C PHE A 51 -8.58 1.72 5.50
N SER A 52 -8.70 2.87 6.17
CA SER A 52 -8.56 2.95 7.62
C SER A 52 -9.63 2.12 8.35
N HIS A 53 -10.87 2.08 7.85
CA HIS A 53 -11.92 1.23 8.41
C HIS A 53 -11.60 -0.27 8.27
N ILE A 54 -11.15 -0.71 7.08
CA ILE A 54 -10.80 -2.12 6.82
C ILE A 54 -9.62 -2.58 7.70
N ILE A 55 -8.63 -1.72 7.92
CA ILE A 55 -7.51 -2.04 8.82
C ILE A 55 -8.00 -2.12 10.27
N ARG A 56 -8.81 -1.17 10.72
CA ARG A 56 -9.34 -1.11 12.10
C ARG A 56 -10.29 -2.28 12.43
N ASN A 57 -11.08 -2.74 11.48
CA ASN A 57 -11.97 -3.89 11.68
C ASN A 57 -11.29 -5.24 11.41
N GLY A 58 -10.00 -5.21 10.97
CA GLY A 58 -9.23 -6.40 10.61
C GLY A 58 -9.88 -7.18 9.47
N SER A 59 -10.42 -6.48 8.44
CA SER A 59 -11.17 -7.08 7.34
C SER A 59 -12.32 -7.99 7.82
N GLY A 60 -13.03 -7.55 8.86
CA GLY A 60 -14.13 -8.25 9.49
C GLY A 60 -13.72 -9.30 10.55
N ALA A 61 -12.42 -9.50 10.79
CA ALA A 61 -11.94 -10.49 11.76
C ALA A 61 -12.34 -10.16 13.20
N ILE A 62 -12.37 -8.88 13.57
CA ILE A 62 -12.75 -8.44 14.93
C ILE A 62 -14.23 -8.77 15.18
N ARG A 63 -15.13 -8.53 14.22
CA ARG A 63 -16.54 -8.88 14.33
C ARG A 63 -16.73 -10.39 14.50
N SER A 64 -16.05 -11.21 13.70
CA SER A 64 -16.04 -12.67 13.89
C SER A 64 -15.55 -13.07 15.29
N ARG A 65 -14.53 -12.40 15.80
CA ARG A 65 -14.00 -12.69 17.13
C ARG A 65 -14.96 -12.32 18.26
N ILE A 66 -15.70 -11.21 18.13
CA ILE A 66 -16.77 -10.83 19.05
C ILE A 66 -17.89 -11.87 19.04
N GLU A 67 -18.25 -12.35 17.83
CA GLU A 67 -19.27 -13.42 17.70
C GLU A 67 -18.82 -14.72 18.36
N ASP A 68 -17.58 -15.15 18.12
CA ASP A 68 -17.01 -16.36 18.72
C ASP A 68 -16.92 -16.30 20.27
N GLU A 69 -16.58 -15.11 20.83
CA GLU A 69 -16.39 -14.96 22.29
C GLU A 69 -17.71 -14.82 23.03
N PHE A 70 -18.68 -14.12 22.45
CA PHE A 70 -19.93 -13.80 23.19
C PHE A 70 -21.16 -14.58 22.73
N GLY A 71 -21.18 -15.14 21.52
CA GLY A 71 -22.29 -15.94 21.02
C GLY A 71 -23.66 -15.31 21.33
N ASN A 72 -24.51 -16.02 22.07
CA ASN A 72 -25.84 -15.55 22.47
C ASN A 72 -25.84 -14.74 23.79
N THR A 73 -24.70 -14.52 24.43
CA THR A 73 -24.63 -13.74 25.68
C THR A 73 -24.79 -12.25 25.49
N LEU A 74 -24.47 -11.74 24.29
CA LEU A 74 -24.72 -10.37 23.88
C LEU A 74 -25.75 -10.31 22.75
N THR A 75 -26.60 -9.28 22.79
CA THR A 75 -27.52 -8.96 21.69
C THR A 75 -26.73 -8.47 20.48
N THR A 76 -27.33 -8.55 19.30
CA THR A 76 -26.73 -8.01 18.05
C THR A 76 -26.35 -6.53 18.18
N LYS A 77 -27.19 -5.71 18.86
CA LYS A 77 -26.92 -4.30 19.12
C LYS A 77 -25.68 -4.12 20.01
N GLN A 78 -25.55 -4.90 21.09
CA GLN A 78 -24.38 -4.81 21.97
C GLN A 78 -23.08 -5.22 21.26
N LYS A 79 -23.14 -6.25 20.40
CA LYS A 79 -21.98 -6.66 19.58
C LYS A 79 -21.57 -5.58 18.59
N LYS A 80 -22.53 -4.94 17.92
CA LYS A 80 -22.26 -3.81 17.01
C LYS A 80 -21.66 -2.62 17.74
N ASN A 81 -22.21 -2.28 18.92
CA ASN A 81 -21.67 -1.22 19.78
C ASN A 81 -20.23 -1.50 20.17
N LEU A 82 -19.92 -2.71 20.66
CA LEU A 82 -18.56 -3.13 21.01
C LEU A 82 -17.60 -3.08 19.81
N ALA A 83 -18.04 -3.53 18.65
CA ALA A 83 -17.24 -3.45 17.43
C ALA A 83 -16.93 -1.98 17.06
N SER A 84 -17.94 -1.10 17.11
CA SER A 84 -17.77 0.35 16.86
C SER A 84 -16.80 1.00 17.84
N VAL A 85 -16.84 0.62 19.13
CA VAL A 85 -15.85 1.05 20.14
C VAL A 85 -14.44 0.59 19.78
N ILE A 86 -14.27 -0.66 19.34
CA ILE A 86 -12.95 -1.16 18.96
C ILE A 86 -12.42 -0.44 17.71
N TYR A 87 -13.27 -0.13 16.73
CA TYR A 87 -12.85 0.55 15.49
C TYR A 87 -12.55 2.04 15.68
N TYR A 88 -13.33 2.72 16.51
CA TYR A 88 -13.32 4.17 16.68
C TYR A 88 -13.46 4.58 18.17
N PRO A 89 -12.52 4.17 19.05
CA PRO A 89 -12.69 4.31 20.49
C PRO A 89 -12.93 5.76 20.93
N GLU A 90 -12.15 6.70 20.42
CA GLU A 90 -12.26 8.11 20.84
C GLU A 90 -13.60 8.72 20.42
N GLN A 91 -13.96 8.57 19.14
CA GLN A 91 -15.20 9.15 18.58
C GLN A 91 -16.46 8.47 19.13
N LYS A 92 -16.39 7.16 19.40
CA LYS A 92 -17.53 6.46 20.00
C LYS A 92 -17.71 6.85 21.45
N MET A 93 -16.63 7.11 22.19
CA MET A 93 -16.70 7.65 23.55
C MET A 93 -17.34 9.04 23.55
N ASP A 94 -16.93 9.95 22.63
CA ASP A 94 -17.56 11.28 22.50
C ASP A 94 -19.08 11.14 22.31
N LEU A 95 -19.51 10.30 21.37
CA LEU A 95 -20.92 10.08 21.08
C LEU A 95 -21.68 9.53 22.30
N MET A 96 -21.11 8.57 23.02
CA MET A 96 -21.76 7.96 24.18
C MET A 96 -21.85 8.93 25.37
N GLU A 97 -20.85 9.81 25.53
CA GLU A 97 -20.86 10.87 26.55
C GLU A 97 -21.93 11.94 26.26
N GLU A 98 -22.23 12.19 24.97
CA GLU A 98 -23.30 13.10 24.54
C GLU A 98 -24.70 12.49 24.69
N GLU A 99 -24.85 11.18 24.37
CA GLU A 99 -26.17 10.53 24.27
C GLU A 99 -26.65 9.91 25.59
N LEU A 100 -25.75 9.48 26.48
CA LEU A 100 -26.13 8.75 27.70
C LEU A 100 -26.20 9.64 28.95
N PRO A 101 -27.27 9.50 29.75
CA PRO A 101 -27.27 10.05 31.10
C PRO A 101 -26.13 9.47 31.95
N LYS A 102 -25.58 10.27 32.86
CA LYS A 102 -24.36 9.95 33.62
C LYS A 102 -24.35 8.56 34.27
N ASN A 103 -25.48 8.11 34.85
CA ASN A 103 -25.56 6.81 35.51
C ASN A 103 -25.45 5.65 34.49
N PHE A 104 -26.13 5.77 33.37
CA PHE A 104 -26.05 4.76 32.28
C PHE A 104 -24.70 4.78 31.57
N LEU A 105 -24.05 5.95 31.50
CA LEU A 105 -22.70 6.07 30.95
C LEU A 105 -21.69 5.28 31.79
N LEU A 106 -21.74 5.39 33.12
CA LEU A 106 -20.84 4.63 34.01
C LEU A 106 -21.00 3.12 33.86
N GLU A 107 -22.25 2.65 33.80
CA GLU A 107 -22.55 1.22 33.58
C GLU A 107 -22.04 0.75 32.23
N TRP A 108 -22.31 1.51 31.17
CA TRP A 108 -21.83 1.22 29.82
C TRP A 108 -20.28 1.19 29.75
N GLN A 109 -19.61 2.14 30.41
CA GLN A 109 -18.15 2.21 30.47
C GLN A 109 -17.58 0.96 31.17
N HIS A 110 -18.12 0.58 32.32
CA HIS A 110 -17.72 -0.63 33.05
C HIS A 110 -17.88 -1.88 32.18
N ASP A 111 -19.06 -2.11 31.62
CA ASP A 111 -19.37 -3.23 30.76
C ASP A 111 -18.46 -3.28 29.52
N THR A 112 -18.19 -2.13 28.92
CA THR A 112 -17.32 -2.02 27.76
C THR A 112 -15.88 -2.42 28.11
N MET A 113 -15.34 -1.98 29.23
CA MET A 113 -14.00 -2.39 29.69
C MET A 113 -13.90 -3.90 29.88
N VAL A 114 -14.88 -4.52 30.53
CA VAL A 114 -14.97 -5.98 30.72
C VAL A 114 -14.96 -6.71 29.37
N ARG A 115 -15.83 -6.28 28.45
CA ARG A 115 -15.95 -6.90 27.10
C ARG A 115 -14.66 -6.75 26.29
N LEU A 116 -14.00 -5.59 26.35
CA LEU A 116 -12.72 -5.36 25.67
C LEU A 116 -11.61 -6.29 26.20
N VAL A 117 -11.55 -6.53 27.52
CA VAL A 117 -10.61 -7.47 28.11
C VAL A 117 -10.82 -8.90 27.55
N HIS A 118 -12.07 -9.33 27.38
CA HIS A 118 -12.39 -10.63 26.80
C HIS A 118 -11.90 -10.72 25.33
N VAL A 119 -12.20 -9.71 24.50
CA VAL A 119 -11.79 -9.69 23.10
C VAL A 119 -10.25 -9.63 22.99
N ALA A 120 -9.60 -8.75 23.74
CA ALA A 120 -8.14 -8.61 23.72
C ALA A 120 -7.43 -9.92 24.07
N ARG A 121 -7.91 -10.62 25.10
CA ARG A 121 -7.42 -11.94 25.46
C ARG A 121 -7.62 -12.97 24.35
N SER A 122 -8.82 -13.01 23.75
CA SER A 122 -9.15 -13.94 22.67
C SER A 122 -8.24 -13.72 21.45
N VAL A 123 -7.95 -12.47 21.08
CA VAL A 123 -7.03 -12.12 19.99
C VAL A 123 -5.59 -12.41 20.37
N GLY A 124 -5.19 -12.13 21.61
CA GLY A 124 -3.82 -12.31 22.13
C GLY A 124 -3.38 -13.76 22.32
N ASN A 125 -4.32 -14.71 22.44
CA ASN A 125 -4.03 -16.12 22.75
C ASN A 125 -3.10 -16.84 21.74
N LYS A 126 -2.97 -16.33 20.52
CA LYS A 126 -2.09 -16.90 19.49
C LYS A 126 -0.63 -16.43 19.60
N TYR A 127 -0.31 -15.51 20.52
CA TYR A 127 0.99 -14.91 20.68
C TYR A 127 1.65 -15.23 22.03
N THR A 128 2.96 -15.00 22.13
CA THR A 128 3.65 -15.00 23.42
C THR A 128 3.19 -13.83 24.29
N ARG A 129 3.21 -13.98 25.61
CA ARG A 129 2.93 -12.88 26.54
C ARG A 129 3.84 -11.68 26.28
N SER A 130 5.13 -11.93 26.02
CA SER A 130 6.09 -10.87 25.69
C SER A 130 5.68 -10.05 24.47
N LYS A 131 5.17 -10.68 23.39
CA LYS A 131 4.69 -9.97 22.21
C LYS A 131 3.45 -9.15 22.52
N VAL A 132 2.49 -9.72 23.24
CA VAL A 132 1.28 -9.00 23.65
C VAL A 132 1.63 -7.80 24.52
N ARG A 133 2.52 -7.97 25.52
CA ARG A 133 2.96 -6.88 26.40
C ARG A 133 3.66 -5.74 25.65
N LYS A 134 4.47 -6.06 24.64
CA LYS A 134 5.13 -5.04 23.79
C LYS A 134 4.14 -4.22 22.95
N ALA A 135 2.98 -4.77 22.64
CA ALA A 135 1.90 -4.07 21.91
C ALA A 135 1.00 -3.25 22.85
N MET A 136 1.07 -3.45 24.17
CA MET A 136 0.29 -2.68 25.13
C MET A 136 0.81 -1.25 25.26
N SER A 137 -0.12 -0.31 25.49
CA SER A 137 0.25 1.06 25.88
C SER A 137 1.11 1.02 27.14
N PRO A 138 2.31 1.63 27.15
CA PRO A 138 3.21 1.61 28.32
C PRO A 138 2.53 2.09 29.61
N GLU A 139 1.60 3.03 29.48
CA GLU A 139 0.87 3.64 30.58
C GLU A 139 -0.06 2.64 31.31
N PHE A 140 -0.63 1.70 30.57
CA PHE A 140 -1.58 0.71 31.09
C PHE A 140 -1.07 -0.72 31.04
N ALA A 141 0.16 -0.97 30.59
CA ALA A 141 0.65 -2.32 30.31
C ALA A 141 0.48 -3.29 31.49
N TYR A 142 0.80 -2.84 32.72
CA TYR A 142 0.64 -3.66 33.91
C TYR A 142 -0.84 -4.01 34.16
N VAL A 143 -1.73 -3.01 34.13
CA VAL A 143 -3.16 -3.20 34.41
C VAL A 143 -3.83 -4.06 33.34
N MET A 144 -3.47 -3.84 32.06
CA MET A 144 -3.98 -4.63 30.93
C MET A 144 -3.54 -6.09 31.04
N GLU A 145 -2.27 -6.35 31.41
CA GLU A 145 -1.75 -7.70 31.59
C GLU A 145 -2.47 -8.42 32.74
N GLU A 146 -2.63 -7.77 33.90
CA GLU A 146 -3.36 -8.32 35.06
C GLU A 146 -4.81 -8.69 34.69
N LEU A 147 -5.55 -7.77 34.06
CA LEU A 147 -6.93 -8.00 33.65
C LEU A 147 -7.04 -9.15 32.63
N MET A 148 -6.14 -9.22 31.67
CA MET A 148 -6.16 -10.29 30.65
C MET A 148 -5.82 -11.68 31.23
N VAL A 149 -5.01 -11.76 32.28
CA VAL A 149 -4.62 -13.02 32.92
C VAL A 149 -5.65 -13.46 33.96
N GLU A 150 -6.10 -12.56 34.84
CA GLU A 150 -6.82 -12.90 36.07
C GLU A 150 -8.34 -12.88 35.93
N HIS A 151 -8.88 -12.32 34.86
CA HIS A 151 -10.32 -12.07 34.68
C HIS A 151 -11.24 -13.32 34.83
N ARG A 152 -10.73 -14.55 34.59
CA ARG A 152 -11.53 -15.78 34.72
C ARG A 152 -11.37 -16.49 36.05
N ARG A 153 -10.53 -15.99 36.98
CA ARG A 153 -10.32 -16.61 38.28
C ARG A 153 -11.38 -16.15 39.26
N ALA A 154 -12.23 -17.08 39.70
CA ALA A 154 -13.32 -16.79 40.62
C ALA A 154 -12.84 -16.19 41.95
N ASP A 155 -11.68 -16.65 42.43
CA ASP A 155 -11.02 -16.17 43.65
C ASP A 155 -10.47 -14.74 43.55
N LYS A 156 -10.26 -14.22 42.32
CA LYS A 156 -9.78 -12.86 42.06
C LYS A 156 -10.85 -11.91 41.52
N LYS A 157 -12.11 -12.29 41.48
CA LYS A 157 -13.20 -11.47 40.96
C LYS A 157 -13.21 -10.08 41.59
N ARG A 158 -13.10 -9.99 42.92
CA ARG A 158 -13.06 -8.71 43.63
C ARG A 158 -11.84 -7.85 43.30
N TYR A 159 -10.69 -8.50 43.08
CA TYR A 159 -9.46 -7.80 42.64
C TYR A 159 -9.63 -7.14 41.25
N VAL A 160 -10.17 -7.89 40.29
CA VAL A 160 -10.45 -7.39 38.97
C VAL A 160 -11.45 -6.22 39.00
N GLU A 161 -12.55 -6.38 39.77
CA GLU A 161 -13.58 -5.36 39.95
C GLU A 161 -12.98 -4.08 40.54
N GLN A 162 -12.14 -4.19 41.55
CA GLN A 162 -11.48 -3.05 42.18
C GLN A 162 -10.55 -2.30 41.23
N ILE A 163 -9.90 -2.98 40.28
CA ILE A 163 -9.11 -2.33 39.22
C ILE A 163 -10.02 -1.50 38.33
N LEU A 164 -11.14 -2.07 37.84
CA LEU A 164 -12.07 -1.38 36.94
C LEU A 164 -12.73 -0.18 37.62
N GLU A 165 -13.18 -0.33 38.87
CA GLU A 165 -13.72 0.77 39.67
C GLU A 165 -12.71 1.90 39.87
N THR A 166 -11.43 1.54 40.09
CA THR A 166 -10.35 2.52 40.28
C THR A 166 -10.06 3.29 38.98
N ILE A 167 -10.12 2.64 37.82
CA ILE A 167 -9.99 3.31 36.53
C ILE A 167 -11.12 4.34 36.35
N ILE A 168 -12.36 3.99 36.75
CA ILE A 168 -13.52 4.89 36.73
C ILE A 168 -13.30 6.06 37.69
N MET A 169 -12.97 5.77 38.96
CA MET A 169 -12.77 6.79 40.00
C MET A 169 -11.67 7.81 39.68
N THR A 170 -10.60 7.35 39.00
CA THR A 170 -9.48 8.20 38.57
C THR A 170 -9.73 8.97 37.28
N GLY A 171 -10.90 8.78 36.63
CA GLY A 171 -11.26 9.45 35.37
C GLY A 171 -10.45 8.98 34.16
N ARG A 172 -9.87 7.77 34.21
CA ARG A 172 -8.97 7.24 33.16
C ARG A 172 -9.65 6.26 32.19
N VAL A 173 -10.99 6.15 32.24
CA VAL A 173 -11.77 5.19 31.45
C VAL A 173 -11.55 5.37 29.96
N ARG A 174 -11.60 6.63 29.50
CA ARG A 174 -11.46 6.97 28.08
C ARG A 174 -10.13 6.48 27.51
N GLN A 175 -9.03 6.80 28.21
CA GLN A 175 -7.68 6.39 27.80
C GLN A 175 -7.51 4.88 27.86
N PHE A 176 -8.10 4.23 28.85
CA PHE A 176 -8.03 2.77 29.00
C PHE A 176 -8.82 2.05 27.90
N ILE A 177 -10.04 2.47 27.59
CA ILE A 177 -10.85 1.92 26.48
C ILE A 177 -10.10 2.07 25.15
N ALA A 178 -9.54 3.26 24.88
CA ALA A 178 -8.73 3.49 23.68
C ALA A 178 -7.51 2.57 23.63
N ALA A 179 -6.76 2.43 24.70
CA ALA A 179 -5.60 1.55 24.79
C ALA A 179 -5.95 0.08 24.52
N MET A 180 -7.06 -0.41 25.10
CA MET A 180 -7.55 -1.77 24.88
C MET A 180 -8.02 -1.99 23.43
N ALA A 181 -8.73 -1.02 22.84
CA ALA A 181 -9.19 -1.08 21.46
C ALA A 181 -8.01 -1.12 20.47
N HIS A 182 -7.01 -0.26 20.66
CA HIS A 182 -5.80 -0.26 19.83
C HIS A 182 -5.02 -1.58 19.98
N LEU A 183 -4.87 -2.12 21.20
CA LEU A 183 -4.26 -3.43 21.39
C LEU A 183 -4.98 -4.53 20.59
N ILE A 184 -6.32 -4.52 20.57
CA ILE A 184 -7.10 -5.50 19.79
C ILE A 184 -6.84 -5.34 18.30
N GLN A 185 -6.79 -4.10 17.79
CA GLN A 185 -6.49 -3.81 16.38
C GLN A 185 -5.09 -4.31 16.01
N ASP A 186 -4.06 -3.97 16.79
CA ASP A 186 -2.66 -4.31 16.56
C ASP A 186 -2.39 -5.83 16.61
N LEU A 187 -3.11 -6.55 17.48
CA LEU A 187 -2.99 -8.01 17.59
C LEU A 187 -3.84 -8.77 16.55
N THR A 188 -4.75 -8.10 15.86
CA THR A 188 -5.60 -8.74 14.83
C THR A 188 -4.84 -8.97 13.54
N ILE A 189 -4.05 -8.00 13.08
CA ILE A 189 -3.21 -8.06 11.88
C ILE A 189 -1.76 -8.19 12.32
N ASP A 190 -1.15 -9.36 12.08
CA ASP A 190 0.26 -9.58 12.44
C ASP A 190 1.23 -9.01 11.41
N HIS A 191 0.86 -9.06 10.13
CA HIS A 191 1.62 -8.49 9.03
C HIS A 191 0.66 -7.93 7.97
N LEU A 192 0.92 -6.71 7.53
CA LEU A 192 0.21 -6.04 6.45
C LEU A 192 1.08 -5.99 5.21
N HIS A 193 0.58 -6.53 4.08
CA HIS A 193 1.19 -6.41 2.76
C HIS A 193 0.36 -5.45 1.92
N VAL A 194 0.97 -4.35 1.46
CA VAL A 194 0.34 -3.37 0.56
C VAL A 194 0.88 -3.57 -0.85
N ILE A 195 0.06 -4.11 -1.73
CA ILE A 195 0.45 -4.48 -3.10
C ILE A 195 0.30 -3.28 -4.05
N GLY A 196 0.89 -2.15 -3.67
CA GLY A 196 1.03 -0.95 -4.48
C GLY A 196 -0.21 -0.10 -4.69
N ASP A 197 0.04 1.00 -5.38
CA ASP A 197 -0.91 2.05 -5.73
C ASP A 197 -1.61 2.67 -4.51
N ILE A 198 -0.77 3.19 -3.59
CA ILE A 198 -1.22 3.97 -2.43
C ILE A 198 -1.67 5.36 -2.88
N TYR A 199 -0.94 5.95 -3.82
CA TYR A 199 -1.13 7.31 -4.29
C TYR A 199 -2.15 7.43 -5.42
N ASP A 200 -2.52 8.70 -5.68
CA ASP A 200 -3.41 9.18 -6.72
C ASP A 200 -4.89 8.79 -6.57
N ARG A 201 -5.75 9.50 -7.27
CA ARG A 201 -7.22 9.38 -7.41
C ARG A 201 -8.02 9.82 -6.20
N GLY A 202 -7.76 9.29 -4.99
CA GLY A 202 -8.42 9.71 -3.75
C GLY A 202 -7.66 10.81 -3.03
N SER A 203 -8.32 11.49 -2.10
CA SER A 203 -7.82 12.70 -1.41
C SER A 203 -6.94 12.44 -0.18
N GLY A 204 -6.71 11.17 0.19
CA GLY A 204 -6.07 10.83 1.47
C GLY A 204 -4.79 10.00 1.41
N PRO A 205 -3.92 10.03 0.36
CA PRO A 205 -2.74 9.17 0.33
C PRO A 205 -1.75 9.49 1.46
N HIS A 206 -1.56 10.76 1.84
CA HIS A 206 -0.73 11.15 2.98
C HIS A 206 -1.23 10.55 4.30
N ARG A 207 -2.55 10.52 4.52
CA ARG A 207 -3.15 9.92 5.71
C ARG A 207 -3.06 8.39 5.72
N ILE A 208 -3.09 7.75 4.54
CA ILE A 208 -2.84 6.31 4.38
C ILE A 208 -1.40 6.01 4.76
N MET A 209 -0.44 6.79 4.26
CA MET A 209 0.97 6.63 4.61
C MET A 209 1.20 6.76 6.12
N ASP A 210 0.63 7.79 6.77
CA ASP A 210 0.67 7.92 8.23
C ASP A 210 0.11 6.70 8.97
N CYS A 211 -0.95 6.09 8.44
CA CYS A 211 -1.55 4.89 9.01
C CYS A 211 -0.62 3.67 8.86
N ILE A 212 -0.07 3.47 7.67
CA ILE A 212 0.84 2.37 7.36
C ILE A 212 2.14 2.49 8.17
N MET A 213 2.69 3.69 8.32
CA MET A 213 3.91 3.95 9.10
C MET A 213 3.79 3.61 10.59
N LYS A 214 2.57 3.66 11.13
CA LYS A 214 2.27 3.22 12.51
C LYS A 214 2.13 1.71 12.67
N THR A 215 2.00 0.98 11.55
CA THR A 215 1.84 -0.47 11.57
C THR A 215 3.19 -1.15 11.85
N ALA A 216 3.26 -1.99 12.88
CA ALA A 216 4.52 -2.58 13.34
C ALA A 216 5.21 -3.45 12.29
N ASN A 217 4.44 -4.29 11.59
CA ASN A 217 4.96 -5.18 10.54
C ASN A 217 4.23 -4.90 9.23
N VAL A 218 4.92 -4.20 8.34
CA VAL A 218 4.40 -3.86 7.02
C VAL A 218 5.48 -3.97 5.97
N ASP A 219 5.09 -4.40 4.79
CA ASP A 219 5.86 -4.21 3.55
C ASP A 219 4.96 -3.75 2.41
N ILE A 220 5.59 -3.16 1.41
CA ILE A 220 4.91 -2.51 0.29
C ILE A 220 5.54 -3.02 -1.00
N GLN A 221 4.74 -3.44 -1.97
CA GLN A 221 5.20 -3.64 -3.33
C GLN A 221 4.84 -2.39 -4.12
N TRP A 222 5.85 -1.68 -4.65
CA TRP A 222 5.61 -0.40 -5.32
C TRP A 222 4.70 -0.56 -6.53
N GLY A 223 3.60 0.19 -6.56
CA GLY A 223 2.77 0.37 -7.74
C GLY A 223 3.35 1.43 -8.68
N ASN A 224 2.79 1.52 -9.89
CA ASN A 224 3.22 2.54 -10.84
C ASN A 224 2.96 3.97 -10.33
N HIS A 225 1.86 4.21 -9.64
CA HIS A 225 1.59 5.51 -9.02
C HIS A 225 2.55 5.82 -7.87
N ASP A 226 2.95 4.83 -7.07
CA ASP A 226 3.93 5.02 -6.00
C ASP A 226 5.30 5.41 -6.58
N ILE A 227 5.78 4.69 -7.60
CA ILE A 227 7.04 5.02 -8.31
C ILE A 227 7.00 6.42 -8.91
N LEU A 228 5.86 6.83 -9.44
CA LEU A 228 5.67 8.18 -9.97
C LEU A 228 5.91 9.25 -8.90
N TRP A 229 5.31 9.09 -7.71
CA TRP A 229 5.51 10.00 -6.59
C TRP A 229 6.93 9.94 -6.01
N MET A 230 7.56 8.75 -5.99
CA MET A 230 8.97 8.59 -5.62
C MET A 230 9.89 9.37 -6.57
N GLY A 231 9.62 9.28 -7.89
CA GLY A 231 10.33 10.05 -8.91
C GLY A 231 10.11 11.56 -8.76
N ALA A 232 8.88 12.00 -8.48
CA ALA A 232 8.56 13.40 -8.24
C ALA A 232 9.32 13.95 -7.00
N ALA A 233 9.32 13.22 -5.90
CA ALA A 233 10.04 13.59 -4.68
C ALA A 233 11.57 13.62 -4.87
N SER A 234 12.12 12.84 -5.81
CA SER A 234 13.54 12.91 -6.20
C SER A 234 13.90 14.18 -6.98
N GLY A 235 12.88 14.95 -7.43
CA GLY A 235 13.00 16.14 -8.27
C GLY A 235 12.94 15.87 -9.77
N HIS A 236 12.44 14.70 -10.19
CA HIS A 236 12.33 14.37 -11.62
C HIS A 236 11.17 15.12 -12.29
N ARG A 237 11.49 16.00 -13.24
CA ARG A 237 10.56 16.96 -13.87
C ARG A 237 9.31 16.30 -14.49
N ALA A 238 9.49 15.23 -15.28
CA ALA A 238 8.36 14.54 -15.91
C ALA A 238 7.46 13.84 -14.87
N CYS A 239 8.02 13.26 -13.81
CA CYS A 239 7.23 12.68 -12.73
C CYS A 239 6.42 13.75 -11.99
N ILE A 240 7.02 14.90 -11.69
CA ILE A 240 6.32 16.04 -11.05
C ILE A 240 5.13 16.49 -11.91
N CYS A 241 5.35 16.71 -13.21
CA CYS A 241 4.26 17.11 -14.11
C CYS A 241 3.12 16.07 -14.14
N ASN A 242 3.47 14.78 -14.19
CA ASN A 242 2.48 13.70 -14.13
C ASN A 242 1.69 13.69 -12.83
N VAL A 243 2.35 13.82 -11.66
CA VAL A 243 1.69 13.89 -10.35
C VAL A 243 0.69 15.05 -10.32
N VAL A 244 1.15 16.28 -10.65
CA VAL A 244 0.28 17.47 -10.60
C VAL A 244 -0.87 17.34 -11.58
N ARG A 245 -0.63 16.85 -12.82
CA ARG A 245 -1.67 16.61 -13.81
C ARG A 245 -2.70 15.58 -13.35
N ILE A 246 -2.27 14.50 -12.72
CA ILE A 246 -3.19 13.47 -12.21
C ILE A 246 -4.02 14.04 -11.06
N CYS A 247 -3.42 14.79 -10.15
CA CYS A 247 -4.15 15.46 -9.08
C CYS A 247 -5.19 16.44 -9.63
N ALA A 248 -4.84 17.26 -10.65
CA ALA A 248 -5.79 18.15 -11.31
C ALA A 248 -6.94 17.39 -11.98
N ARG A 249 -6.62 16.28 -12.70
CA ARG A 249 -7.62 15.44 -13.37
C ARG A 249 -8.64 14.84 -12.43
N TYR A 250 -8.25 14.47 -11.22
CA TYR A 250 -9.14 13.86 -10.23
C TYR A 250 -9.68 14.86 -9.21
N ASN A 251 -9.49 16.16 -9.44
CA ASN A 251 -9.88 17.25 -8.53
C ASN A 251 -9.30 17.11 -7.12
N ASN A 252 -8.03 16.73 -7.05
CA ASN A 252 -7.32 16.42 -5.80
C ASN A 252 -6.03 17.23 -5.62
N LEU A 253 -5.98 18.46 -6.15
CA LEU A 253 -4.84 19.37 -5.90
C LEU A 253 -4.63 19.63 -4.42
N ASP A 254 -5.68 19.56 -3.63
CA ASP A 254 -5.65 19.60 -2.16
C ASP A 254 -4.68 18.59 -1.52
N VAL A 255 -4.45 17.45 -2.15
CA VAL A 255 -3.43 16.48 -1.68
C VAL A 255 -2.05 17.13 -1.68
N LEU A 256 -1.75 17.93 -2.71
CA LEU A 256 -0.49 18.64 -2.81
C LEU A 256 -0.44 19.84 -1.86
N GLU A 257 -1.47 20.71 -1.89
CA GLU A 257 -1.48 21.96 -1.15
C GLU A 257 -1.75 21.76 0.36
N ASN A 258 -2.88 21.19 0.71
CA ASN A 258 -3.27 20.99 2.12
C ASN A 258 -2.69 19.71 2.71
N GLY A 259 -2.51 18.66 1.91
CA GLY A 259 -1.92 17.39 2.35
C GLY A 259 -0.42 17.50 2.61
N TYR A 260 0.34 17.94 1.62
CA TYR A 260 1.80 18.01 1.69
C TYR A 260 2.38 19.42 1.85
N GLY A 261 1.58 20.48 1.74
CA GLY A 261 2.05 21.87 1.81
C GLY A 261 2.84 22.29 0.58
N ILE A 262 2.61 21.66 -0.58
CA ILE A 262 3.26 21.98 -1.85
C ILE A 262 2.56 23.17 -2.48
N ASN A 263 3.25 24.30 -2.60
CA ASN A 263 2.70 25.53 -3.14
C ASN A 263 2.53 25.48 -4.67
N LEU A 264 1.30 25.58 -5.17
CA LEU A 264 0.96 25.60 -6.59
C LEU A 264 0.65 27.01 -7.13
N ILE A 265 0.76 28.08 -6.34
CA ILE A 265 0.46 29.47 -6.76
C ILE A 265 1.22 29.88 -8.03
N PRO A 266 2.52 29.57 -8.22
CA PRO A 266 3.21 29.92 -9.48
C PRO A 266 2.59 29.25 -10.71
N LEU A 267 2.14 27.99 -10.60
CA LEU A 267 1.43 27.29 -11.67
C LEU A 267 0.05 27.91 -11.91
N ALA A 268 -0.70 28.22 -10.87
CA ALA A 268 -2.01 28.85 -10.97
C ALA A 268 -1.93 30.23 -11.67
N ARG A 269 -0.96 31.06 -11.27
CA ARG A 269 -0.72 32.36 -11.91
C ARG A 269 -0.34 32.20 -13.39
N PHE A 270 0.61 31.33 -13.70
CA PHE A 270 1.02 31.04 -15.07
C PHE A 270 -0.17 30.58 -15.92
N ALA A 271 -0.99 29.66 -15.40
CA ALA A 271 -2.15 29.15 -16.11
C ALA A 271 -3.19 30.25 -16.39
N LEU A 272 -3.46 31.13 -15.44
CA LEU A 272 -4.38 32.26 -15.62
C LEU A 272 -3.87 33.30 -16.61
N GLU A 273 -2.56 33.52 -16.68
CA GLU A 273 -1.97 34.48 -17.63
C GLU A 273 -1.93 33.90 -19.05
N CYS A 274 -1.47 32.65 -19.23
CA CYS A 274 -1.28 32.02 -20.54
C CYS A 274 -2.56 31.52 -21.17
N TYR A 275 -3.53 31.04 -20.38
CA TYR A 275 -4.80 30.47 -20.85
C TYR A 275 -6.00 31.34 -20.47
N LYS A 276 -5.80 32.68 -20.41
CA LYS A 276 -6.83 33.64 -19.97
C LYS A 276 -8.13 33.50 -20.78
N ASP A 277 -8.01 33.47 -22.09
CA ASP A 277 -9.13 33.46 -23.05
C ASP A 277 -9.45 32.04 -23.55
N ASP A 278 -8.95 30.99 -22.87
CA ASP A 278 -9.17 29.58 -23.20
C ASP A 278 -10.08 28.94 -22.15
N GLU A 279 -11.17 28.34 -22.59
CA GLU A 279 -12.13 27.65 -21.74
C GLU A 279 -11.59 26.31 -21.19
N CYS A 280 -10.52 25.75 -21.79
CA CYS A 280 -9.86 24.51 -21.43
C CYS A 280 -10.81 23.32 -21.25
N GLU A 281 -11.86 23.22 -22.07
CA GLU A 281 -12.96 22.26 -21.91
C GLU A 281 -12.53 20.78 -21.90
N LEU A 282 -11.43 20.43 -22.55
CA LEU A 282 -10.91 19.05 -22.55
C LEU A 282 -10.21 18.65 -21.23
N PHE A 283 -10.00 19.60 -20.36
CA PHE A 283 -9.21 19.45 -19.13
C PHE A 283 -10.06 19.51 -17.85
N HIS A 284 -11.38 19.29 -17.97
CA HIS A 284 -12.26 19.17 -16.81
C HIS A 284 -11.87 18.00 -15.91
N ALA A 285 -12.15 18.13 -14.64
CA ALA A 285 -11.91 17.06 -13.66
C ALA A 285 -12.85 15.87 -13.88
N SER A 286 -12.38 14.67 -13.53
CA SER A 286 -13.19 13.46 -13.54
C SER A 286 -13.95 13.36 -12.22
N GLY A 287 -15.28 13.30 -12.25
CA GLY A 287 -16.14 13.17 -11.07
C GLY A 287 -17.34 14.10 -11.10
N GLU A 288 -18.10 14.11 -10.02
CA GLU A 288 -19.17 15.07 -9.81
C GLU A 288 -18.55 16.43 -9.46
N VAL A 289 -18.89 17.44 -10.21
CA VAL A 289 -18.48 18.84 -9.95
C VAL A 289 -19.49 19.44 -9.00
N ASP A 290 -19.03 20.06 -7.94
CA ASP A 290 -19.88 20.86 -7.05
C ASP A 290 -20.19 22.20 -7.75
N GLU A 291 -21.43 22.37 -8.20
CA GLU A 291 -21.90 23.58 -8.87
C GLU A 291 -21.70 24.86 -8.02
N SER A 292 -21.44 24.69 -6.70
CA SER A 292 -21.16 25.83 -5.82
C SER A 292 -19.76 26.43 -6.01
N ASN A 293 -18.84 25.75 -6.75
CA ASN A 293 -17.41 26.13 -6.84
C ASN A 293 -16.88 26.30 -8.26
N ILE A 294 -17.67 26.91 -9.14
CA ILE A 294 -17.38 27.12 -10.57
C ILE A 294 -16.00 27.79 -10.82
N ARG A 295 -15.63 28.78 -9.97
CA ARG A 295 -14.34 29.50 -10.14
C ARG A 295 -13.12 28.61 -9.87
N GLU A 296 -13.23 27.71 -8.94
CA GLU A 296 -12.17 26.73 -8.63
C GLU A 296 -12.03 25.71 -9.74
N GLU A 297 -13.14 25.29 -10.34
CA GLU A 297 -13.13 24.40 -11.51
C GLU A 297 -12.47 25.05 -12.71
N GLU A 298 -12.80 26.33 -13.01
CA GLU A 298 -12.17 27.07 -14.10
C GLU A 298 -10.65 27.20 -13.93
N LEU A 299 -10.20 27.49 -12.70
CA LEU A 299 -8.78 27.53 -12.39
C LEU A 299 -8.14 26.15 -12.54
N ASN A 300 -8.78 25.10 -12.04
CA ASN A 300 -8.28 23.72 -12.16
C ASN A 300 -8.15 23.30 -13.64
N LYS A 301 -9.12 23.59 -14.52
CA LYS A 301 -9.02 23.31 -15.96
C LYS A 301 -7.79 23.97 -16.59
N LYS A 302 -7.53 25.25 -16.27
CA LYS A 302 -6.39 26.00 -16.78
C LYS A 302 -5.06 25.45 -16.26
N MET A 303 -4.96 25.16 -14.96
CA MET A 303 -3.79 24.53 -14.37
C MET A 303 -3.54 23.13 -14.95
N HIS A 304 -4.60 22.35 -15.16
CA HIS A 304 -4.54 21.03 -15.76
C HIS A 304 -4.00 21.08 -17.19
N LYS A 305 -4.49 22.01 -18.05
CA LYS A 305 -3.95 22.20 -19.40
C LYS A 305 -2.49 22.65 -19.37
N ALA A 306 -2.17 23.65 -18.55
CA ALA A 306 -0.81 24.17 -18.40
C ALA A 306 0.19 23.08 -18.05
N ILE A 307 -0.09 22.31 -17.00
CA ILE A 307 0.82 21.25 -16.56
C ILE A 307 0.87 20.06 -17.54
N ALA A 308 -0.22 19.77 -18.28
CA ALA A 308 -0.24 18.73 -19.30
C ALA A 308 0.66 19.11 -20.50
N ILE A 309 0.63 20.35 -20.93
CA ILE A 309 1.54 20.83 -22.01
C ILE A 309 3.01 20.80 -21.53
N MET A 310 3.29 21.29 -20.33
CA MET A 310 4.63 21.18 -19.72
C MET A 310 5.08 19.72 -19.62
N GLN A 311 4.19 18.78 -19.23
CA GLN A 311 4.48 17.35 -19.19
C GLN A 311 4.94 16.83 -20.55
N PHE A 312 4.18 17.09 -21.63
CA PHE A 312 4.56 16.62 -22.97
C PHE A 312 5.91 17.17 -23.43
N LYS A 313 6.23 18.42 -23.08
CA LYS A 313 7.53 19.02 -23.36
C LYS A 313 8.66 18.31 -22.61
N VAL A 314 8.57 18.16 -21.29
CA VAL A 314 9.64 17.55 -20.50
C VAL A 314 9.78 16.05 -20.73
N GLU A 315 8.68 15.34 -21.04
CA GLU A 315 8.73 13.93 -21.47
C GLU A 315 9.45 13.80 -22.82
N GLY A 316 9.17 14.69 -23.79
CA GLY A 316 9.87 14.70 -25.06
C GLY A 316 11.37 14.98 -24.92
N GLN A 317 11.77 15.91 -24.03
CA GLN A 317 13.18 16.14 -23.70
C GLN A 317 13.83 14.89 -23.08
N LEU A 318 13.09 14.15 -22.23
CA LEU A 318 13.56 12.90 -21.64
C LEU A 318 13.75 11.82 -22.71
N ILE A 319 12.76 11.59 -23.55
CA ILE A 319 12.79 10.56 -24.61
C ILE A 319 13.97 10.84 -25.56
N LYS A 320 14.16 12.08 -25.99
CA LYS A 320 15.29 12.47 -26.85
C LYS A 320 16.68 12.23 -26.21
N ARG A 321 16.80 12.36 -24.88
CA ARG A 321 18.07 12.05 -24.18
C ARG A 321 18.22 10.58 -23.80
N ARG A 322 17.14 9.78 -23.88
CA ARG A 322 17.09 8.34 -23.58
C ARG A 322 16.53 7.53 -24.76
N PRO A 323 17.22 7.48 -25.89
CA PRO A 323 16.78 6.68 -27.03
C PRO A 323 16.75 5.17 -26.70
N ASP A 324 17.52 4.73 -25.71
CA ASP A 324 17.55 3.38 -25.14
C ASP A 324 16.22 2.96 -24.50
N PHE A 325 15.34 3.91 -24.15
CA PHE A 325 14.01 3.57 -23.63
C PHE A 325 13.00 3.18 -24.71
N LEU A 326 13.32 3.37 -25.99
CA LEU A 326 12.52 2.97 -27.16
C LEU A 326 11.09 3.57 -27.10
N MET A 327 10.96 4.85 -26.75
CA MET A 327 9.67 5.53 -26.57
C MET A 327 9.38 6.65 -27.59
N ASP A 328 10.03 6.65 -28.75
CA ASP A 328 9.89 7.70 -29.77
C ASP A 328 8.45 7.85 -30.30
N GLN A 329 7.63 6.79 -30.19
CA GLN A 329 6.21 6.85 -30.52
C GLN A 329 5.43 7.87 -29.67
N ARG A 330 5.97 8.28 -28.50
CA ARG A 330 5.39 9.32 -27.63
C ARG A 330 5.90 10.74 -27.97
N LEU A 331 6.78 10.90 -28.92
CA LEU A 331 7.15 12.20 -29.48
C LEU A 331 6.02 12.64 -30.42
N LEU A 332 5.10 13.44 -29.91
CA LEU A 332 3.87 13.82 -30.62
C LEU A 332 3.82 15.31 -30.97
N LEU A 333 4.46 16.18 -30.18
CA LEU A 333 4.39 17.64 -30.41
C LEU A 333 5.06 18.09 -31.73
N ASP A 334 6.10 17.39 -32.19
CA ASP A 334 6.76 17.65 -33.49
C ASP A 334 6.03 17.03 -34.68
N LYS A 335 4.94 16.28 -34.46
CA LYS A 335 4.06 15.73 -35.52
C LYS A 335 2.81 16.59 -35.79
N ILE A 336 2.65 17.68 -35.02
CA ILE A 336 1.51 18.59 -35.13
C ILE A 336 1.77 19.63 -36.25
N ASP A 337 0.83 19.77 -37.13
CA ASP A 337 0.72 20.94 -38.01
C ASP A 337 -0.09 22.01 -37.26
N TYR A 338 0.60 22.95 -36.63
CA TYR A 338 0.00 24.00 -35.80
C TYR A 338 -0.84 25.01 -36.58
N GLU A 339 -0.59 25.17 -37.91
CA GLU A 339 -1.39 26.05 -38.75
C GLU A 339 -2.73 25.42 -39.13
N LYS A 340 -2.72 24.13 -39.46
CA LYS A 340 -3.95 23.39 -39.78
C LYS A 340 -4.69 22.90 -38.54
N GLY A 341 -4.00 22.74 -37.41
CA GLY A 341 -4.53 22.11 -36.19
C GLY A 341 -4.77 20.60 -36.35
N THR A 342 -3.83 19.91 -37.01
CA THR A 342 -3.88 18.47 -37.25
C THR A 342 -2.61 17.79 -36.75
N ILE A 343 -2.66 16.49 -36.59
CA ILE A 343 -1.50 15.66 -36.24
C ILE A 343 -1.42 14.46 -37.17
N THR A 344 -0.21 14.10 -37.63
CA THR A 344 0.00 12.93 -38.47
C THR A 344 0.55 11.77 -37.65
N LEU A 345 -0.25 10.71 -37.55
CA LEU A 345 0.13 9.45 -36.86
C LEU A 345 -0.03 8.29 -37.84
N ASP A 346 0.99 7.43 -37.95
CA ASP A 346 0.98 6.26 -38.84
C ASP A 346 0.53 6.55 -40.28
N ARG A 347 0.97 7.71 -40.81
CA ARG A 347 0.65 8.22 -42.15
C ARG A 347 -0.82 8.64 -42.33
N LYS A 348 -1.59 8.75 -41.25
CA LYS A 348 -2.96 9.23 -41.25
C LYS A 348 -3.02 10.57 -40.54
N GLU A 349 -3.73 11.54 -41.11
CA GLU A 349 -3.96 12.85 -40.51
C GLU A 349 -5.21 12.81 -39.63
N TYR A 350 -5.12 13.40 -38.42
CA TYR A 350 -6.20 13.53 -37.46
C TYR A 350 -6.37 14.98 -37.06
N GLU A 351 -7.61 15.43 -36.95
CA GLU A 351 -7.92 16.77 -36.44
C GLU A 351 -7.79 16.84 -34.94
N LEU A 352 -7.15 17.89 -34.40
CA LEU A 352 -7.05 18.16 -32.98
C LEU A 352 -8.33 18.81 -32.46
N LYS A 353 -8.86 18.32 -31.34
CA LYS A 353 -10.02 18.89 -30.65
C LYS A 353 -9.75 20.28 -30.07
N ASP A 354 -8.55 20.51 -29.63
CA ASP A 354 -8.06 21.77 -29.12
C ASP A 354 -6.79 22.15 -29.89
N LYS A 355 -6.80 23.34 -30.47
CA LYS A 355 -5.75 23.86 -31.36
C LYS A 355 -4.99 25.02 -30.71
N ASN A 356 -5.33 25.36 -29.45
CA ASN A 356 -4.72 26.47 -28.75
C ASN A 356 -3.50 26.03 -27.93
N PHE A 357 -2.32 26.29 -28.46
CA PHE A 357 -1.03 25.94 -27.86
C PHE A 357 -0.14 27.19 -27.65
N PRO A 358 -0.51 28.14 -26.79
CA PRO A 358 0.13 29.47 -26.75
C PRO A 358 1.60 29.42 -26.29
N THR A 359 2.05 28.35 -25.69
CA THR A 359 3.41 28.20 -25.16
C THR A 359 4.30 27.30 -26.02
N ILE A 360 3.78 26.69 -27.10
CA ILE A 360 4.57 25.83 -27.99
C ILE A 360 5.17 26.61 -29.12
N ASP A 361 6.48 26.56 -29.28
CA ASP A 361 7.18 27.01 -30.49
C ASP A 361 7.21 25.86 -31.50
N PRO A 362 6.57 26.00 -32.69
CA PRO A 362 6.57 24.95 -33.71
C PRO A 362 7.97 24.51 -34.17
N ASN A 363 8.99 25.40 -34.06
CA ASN A 363 10.37 25.08 -34.45
C ASN A 363 11.13 24.29 -33.38
N ASP A 364 10.72 24.39 -32.11
CA ASP A 364 11.31 23.65 -30.99
C ASP A 364 10.19 23.28 -29.96
N PRO A 365 9.28 22.37 -30.34
CA PRO A 365 8.03 22.15 -29.62
C PRO A 365 8.22 21.56 -28.19
N TYR A 366 9.38 21.03 -27.90
CA TYR A 366 9.70 20.49 -26.56
C TYR A 366 10.41 21.47 -25.65
N LYS A 367 10.72 22.67 -26.10
CA LYS A 367 11.36 23.70 -25.29
C LYS A 367 10.36 24.35 -24.34
N LEU A 368 10.72 24.46 -23.06
CA LEU A 368 9.93 25.26 -22.12
C LEU A 368 10.13 26.74 -22.38
N THR A 369 9.07 27.54 -22.22
CA THR A 369 9.20 29.00 -22.16
C THR A 369 9.92 29.40 -20.88
N LYS A 370 10.29 30.68 -20.76
CA LYS A 370 10.92 31.18 -19.52
C LYS A 370 9.99 31.07 -18.32
N GLU A 371 8.72 31.31 -18.53
CA GLU A 371 7.66 31.22 -17.52
C GLU A 371 7.43 29.77 -17.10
N GLU A 372 7.36 28.85 -18.05
CA GLU A 372 7.26 27.41 -17.77
C GLU A 372 8.50 26.90 -17.03
N GLU A 373 9.71 27.34 -17.40
CA GLU A 373 10.93 26.96 -16.69
C GLU A 373 10.94 27.46 -15.23
N TYR A 374 10.48 28.70 -15.01
CA TYR A 374 10.31 29.23 -13.65
C TYR A 374 9.35 28.39 -12.82
N VAL A 375 8.16 28.04 -13.38
CA VAL A 375 7.20 27.14 -12.71
C VAL A 375 7.83 25.77 -12.42
N MET A 376 8.54 25.21 -13.39
CA MET A 376 9.17 23.89 -13.25
C MET A 376 10.26 23.87 -12.17
N GLU A 377 11.12 24.88 -12.12
CA GLU A 377 12.15 25.00 -11.07
C GLU A 377 11.53 25.17 -9.69
N HIS A 378 10.44 25.95 -9.58
CA HIS A 378 9.69 26.06 -8.34
C HIS A 378 9.11 24.71 -7.92
N LEU A 379 8.43 23.99 -8.81
CA LEU A 379 7.85 22.67 -8.51
C LEU A 379 8.94 21.67 -8.10
N VAL A 380 10.07 21.61 -8.80
CA VAL A 380 11.21 20.77 -8.41
C VAL A 380 11.66 21.08 -6.99
N THR A 381 11.76 22.37 -6.67
CA THR A 381 12.21 22.80 -5.34
C THR A 381 11.24 22.36 -4.25
N VAL A 382 9.95 22.63 -4.42
CA VAL A 382 8.95 22.33 -3.38
C VAL A 382 8.75 20.82 -3.18
N PHE A 383 8.76 20.01 -4.25
CA PHE A 383 8.67 18.54 -4.12
C PHE A 383 9.91 17.96 -3.42
N LYS A 384 11.10 18.41 -3.80
CA LYS A 384 12.36 17.91 -3.26
C LYS A 384 12.57 18.26 -1.80
N TYR A 385 12.09 19.40 -1.35
CA TYR A 385 12.33 19.90 0.01
C TYR A 385 11.11 19.83 0.92
N CYS A 386 9.98 19.26 0.48
CA CYS A 386 8.84 18.97 1.33
C CYS A 386 9.18 17.85 2.33
N ALA A 387 9.48 18.21 3.58
CA ALA A 387 9.92 17.27 4.61
C ALA A 387 8.94 16.12 4.84
N TYR A 388 7.63 16.43 4.85
CA TYR A 388 6.57 15.45 5.07
C TYR A 388 6.47 14.44 3.91
N LEU A 389 6.55 14.91 2.65
CA LEU A 389 6.61 14.00 1.49
C LEU A 389 7.88 13.14 1.54
N GLN A 390 9.03 13.74 1.87
CA GLN A 390 10.30 13.01 1.96
C GLN A 390 10.30 11.94 3.05
N GLU A 391 9.58 12.14 4.16
CA GLU A 391 9.40 11.13 5.20
C GLU A 391 8.66 9.91 4.66
N HIS A 392 7.54 10.12 3.95
CA HIS A 392 6.77 9.06 3.32
C HIS A 392 7.55 8.31 2.23
N ILE A 393 8.28 9.04 1.39
CA ILE A 393 9.07 8.43 0.31
C ILE A 393 10.24 7.62 0.87
N ARG A 394 10.93 8.11 1.92
CA ARG A 394 11.96 7.30 2.62
C ARG A 394 11.37 6.01 3.19
N PHE A 395 10.16 6.07 3.73
CA PHE A 395 9.48 4.88 4.22
C PHE A 395 9.13 3.90 3.08
N LEU A 396 8.67 4.39 1.92
CA LEU A 396 8.46 3.55 0.72
C LEU A 396 9.75 2.86 0.29
N PHE A 397 10.89 3.55 0.30
CA PHE A 397 12.19 2.93 0.00
C PHE A 397 12.64 1.95 1.10
N ALA A 398 12.37 2.23 2.37
CA ALA A 398 12.82 1.39 3.48
C ALA A 398 12.00 0.10 3.65
N LYS A 399 10.70 0.14 3.34
CA LYS A 399 9.75 -0.97 3.51
C LYS A 399 9.22 -1.55 2.21
N GLY A 400 9.54 -0.90 1.09
CA GLY A 400 9.02 -1.26 -0.23
C GLY A 400 10.04 -1.88 -1.16
N HIS A 401 9.51 -2.66 -2.11
CA HIS A 401 10.23 -3.36 -3.17
C HIS A 401 9.35 -3.45 -4.41
N LEU A 402 9.93 -3.73 -5.58
CA LEU A 402 9.14 -4.05 -6.77
C LEU A 402 8.45 -5.41 -6.66
N TYR A 403 9.06 -6.36 -5.95
CA TYR A 403 8.46 -7.67 -5.61
C TYR A 403 8.94 -8.13 -4.24
N LYS A 404 8.23 -9.10 -3.67
CA LYS A 404 8.63 -9.79 -2.44
C LYS A 404 8.19 -11.24 -2.46
N VAL A 405 9.05 -12.13 -2.00
CA VAL A 405 8.67 -13.50 -1.64
C VAL A 405 8.49 -13.56 -0.13
N PHE A 406 7.34 -14.04 0.33
CA PHE A 406 7.03 -14.14 1.76
C PHE A 406 6.07 -15.30 2.04
N ASN A 407 6.47 -16.24 2.88
CA ASN A 407 5.67 -17.40 3.30
C ASN A 407 5.05 -18.19 2.13
N GLY A 408 5.80 -18.38 1.05
CA GLY A 408 5.34 -19.08 -0.15
C GLY A 408 4.44 -18.25 -1.07
N MET A 409 4.32 -16.95 -0.81
CA MET A 409 3.63 -16.00 -1.68
C MET A 409 4.65 -15.15 -2.44
N LEU A 410 4.50 -15.02 -3.76
CA LEU A 410 5.16 -14.02 -4.59
C LEU A 410 4.25 -12.82 -4.72
N LEU A 411 4.72 -11.66 -4.27
CA LEU A 411 3.98 -10.41 -4.23
C LEU A 411 4.61 -9.44 -5.23
N TYR A 412 3.83 -8.88 -6.15
CA TYR A 412 4.20 -7.76 -7.02
C TYR A 412 2.95 -7.02 -7.47
N HIS A 413 3.09 -5.75 -7.83
CA HIS A 413 1.91 -4.93 -8.14
C HIS A 413 1.29 -5.29 -9.50
N GLY A 414 2.05 -5.24 -10.59
CA GLY A 414 1.54 -5.31 -11.96
C GLY A 414 1.63 -6.69 -12.62
N CYS A 415 2.71 -6.93 -13.34
CA CYS A 415 2.91 -8.14 -14.16
C CYS A 415 4.39 -8.51 -14.28
N VAL A 416 4.67 -9.74 -14.64
CA VAL A 416 5.98 -10.13 -15.20
C VAL A 416 5.91 -9.93 -16.71
N PRO A 417 6.72 -9.06 -17.35
CA PRO A 417 6.67 -8.82 -18.78
C PRO A 417 6.90 -10.09 -19.59
N LEU A 418 5.93 -10.46 -20.44
CA LEU A 418 5.97 -11.66 -21.26
C LEU A 418 5.94 -11.34 -22.76
N ASN A 419 6.49 -12.24 -23.57
CA ASN A 419 6.31 -12.30 -25.00
C ASN A 419 4.96 -12.94 -25.35
N GLU A 420 4.58 -12.89 -26.62
CA GLU A 420 3.32 -13.47 -27.13
C GLU A 420 3.23 -14.99 -26.91
N ASP A 421 4.35 -15.69 -26.89
CA ASP A 421 4.45 -17.13 -26.64
C ASP A 421 4.50 -17.53 -25.16
N GLY A 422 4.43 -16.57 -24.24
CA GLY A 422 4.47 -16.78 -22.78
C GLY A 422 5.87 -16.88 -22.18
N THR A 423 6.93 -16.71 -22.97
CA THR A 423 8.30 -16.64 -22.47
C THR A 423 8.59 -15.25 -21.83
N PHE A 424 9.59 -15.17 -20.94
CA PHE A 424 9.99 -13.89 -20.36
C PHE A 424 10.53 -12.95 -21.42
N ARG A 425 10.05 -11.69 -21.39
CA ARG A 425 10.52 -10.63 -22.29
C ARG A 425 11.89 -10.13 -21.82
N GLU A 426 12.86 -10.16 -22.73
CA GLU A 426 14.15 -9.52 -22.51
C GLU A 426 14.05 -8.00 -22.69
N VAL A 427 14.56 -7.27 -21.71
CA VAL A 427 14.60 -5.79 -21.71
C VAL A 427 16.04 -5.36 -21.61
N GLU A 428 16.48 -4.49 -22.51
CA GLU A 428 17.84 -3.95 -22.48
C GLU A 428 17.90 -2.73 -21.55
N ILE A 429 18.78 -2.80 -20.55
CA ILE A 429 19.09 -1.73 -19.61
C ILE A 429 20.61 -1.57 -19.57
N GLU A 430 21.11 -0.35 -19.86
CA GLU A 430 22.55 -0.06 -19.91
C GLU A 430 23.37 -1.04 -20.79
N GLY A 431 22.79 -1.46 -21.93
CA GLY A 431 23.45 -2.37 -22.89
C GLY A 431 23.48 -3.84 -22.45
N ARG A 432 22.76 -4.22 -21.38
CA ARG A 432 22.60 -5.61 -20.92
C ARG A 432 21.12 -5.98 -20.95
N LYS A 433 20.86 -7.25 -21.27
CA LYS A 433 19.50 -7.80 -21.31
C LYS A 433 19.16 -8.46 -19.98
N TYR A 434 17.96 -8.16 -19.51
CA TYR A 434 17.39 -8.69 -18.26
C TYR A 434 15.97 -9.20 -18.53
N ALA A 435 15.56 -10.26 -17.83
CA ALA A 435 14.23 -10.81 -17.94
C ALA A 435 13.78 -11.35 -16.57
N GLY A 436 12.50 -11.62 -16.39
CA GLY A 436 11.96 -12.22 -15.17
C GLY A 436 12.41 -11.49 -13.91
N LYS A 437 12.92 -12.22 -12.94
CA LYS A 437 13.38 -11.72 -11.64
C LYS A 437 14.53 -10.71 -11.76
N GLU A 438 15.50 -10.96 -12.65
CA GLU A 438 16.65 -10.06 -12.84
C GLU A 438 16.23 -8.66 -13.31
N LEU A 439 15.16 -8.56 -14.11
CA LEU A 439 14.59 -7.27 -14.53
C LEU A 439 14.06 -6.49 -13.33
N TYR A 440 13.35 -7.14 -12.42
CA TYR A 440 12.90 -6.49 -11.19
C TYR A 440 14.08 -6.00 -10.34
N ASP A 441 15.09 -6.86 -10.15
CA ASP A 441 16.25 -6.55 -9.31
C ASP A 441 17.03 -5.33 -9.85
N VAL A 442 17.28 -5.25 -11.16
CA VAL A 442 18.00 -4.12 -11.78
C VAL A 442 17.18 -2.83 -11.73
N LEU A 443 15.89 -2.88 -12.04
CA LEU A 443 15.02 -1.70 -12.01
C LEU A 443 14.87 -1.14 -10.58
N GLU A 444 14.72 -2.00 -9.58
CA GLU A 444 14.69 -1.59 -8.17
C GLU A 444 16.01 -0.96 -7.74
N HIS A 445 17.14 -1.57 -8.11
CA HIS A 445 18.46 -1.03 -7.80
C HIS A 445 18.64 0.39 -8.36
N LEU A 446 18.31 0.57 -9.64
CA LEU A 446 18.42 1.87 -10.32
C LEU A 446 17.45 2.92 -9.75
N ALA A 447 16.22 2.53 -9.40
CA ALA A 447 15.27 3.43 -8.75
C ALA A 447 15.81 3.93 -7.40
N ARG A 448 16.41 3.04 -6.59
CA ARG A 448 17.08 3.40 -5.32
C ARG A 448 18.26 4.33 -5.56
N GLN A 449 19.08 4.07 -6.58
CA GLN A 449 20.20 4.93 -6.97
C GLN A 449 19.70 6.33 -7.36
N GLY A 450 18.60 6.44 -8.11
CA GLY A 450 17.98 7.71 -8.48
C GLY A 450 17.59 8.60 -7.31
N TYR A 451 17.30 8.01 -6.16
CA TYR A 451 16.92 8.72 -4.94
C TYR A 451 18.12 8.98 -4.02
N TYR A 452 18.94 7.95 -3.74
CA TYR A 452 19.99 8.00 -2.69
C TYR A 452 21.37 8.40 -3.17
N GLU A 453 21.69 8.32 -4.49
CA GLU A 453 23.02 8.67 -4.98
C GLU A 453 23.25 10.18 -4.92
N GLU A 454 24.28 10.60 -4.19
CA GLU A 454 24.61 12.01 -3.98
C GLU A 454 25.93 12.42 -4.66
N LYS A 455 26.81 11.47 -4.95
CA LYS A 455 28.15 11.75 -5.46
C LYS A 455 28.23 11.68 -6.98
N ASP A 456 27.58 10.69 -7.58
CA ASP A 456 27.52 10.54 -9.03
C ASP A 456 26.18 11.05 -9.59
N MET A 457 26.18 12.32 -9.97
CA MET A 457 25.02 12.98 -10.55
C MET A 457 24.54 12.36 -11.86
N LYS A 458 25.43 11.68 -12.63
CA LYS A 458 25.04 11.00 -13.87
C LYS A 458 24.23 9.75 -13.56
N SER A 459 24.73 8.93 -12.66
CA SER A 459 24.01 7.74 -12.19
C SER A 459 22.71 8.08 -11.48
N ARG A 460 22.71 9.13 -10.63
CA ARG A 460 21.48 9.64 -10.02
C ARG A 460 20.43 10.01 -11.06
N LYS A 461 20.82 10.81 -12.07
CA LYS A 461 19.90 11.25 -13.12
C LYS A 461 19.36 10.07 -13.94
N TYR A 462 20.21 9.07 -14.21
CA TYR A 462 19.77 7.85 -14.88
C TYR A 462 18.72 7.09 -14.06
N GLY A 463 18.99 6.87 -12.78
CA GLY A 463 18.03 6.23 -11.88
C GLY A 463 16.70 7.00 -11.73
N GLN A 464 16.74 8.34 -11.77
CA GLN A 464 15.54 9.16 -11.82
C GLN A 464 14.77 8.97 -13.14
N ASP A 465 15.46 8.93 -14.28
CA ASP A 465 14.85 8.63 -15.58
C ASP A 465 14.27 7.21 -15.60
N ILE A 466 14.90 6.24 -14.92
CA ILE A 466 14.39 4.87 -14.75
C ILE A 466 13.09 4.85 -13.92
N MET A 467 12.91 5.69 -12.91
CA MET A 467 11.61 5.75 -12.20
C MET A 467 10.49 6.19 -13.15
N TRP A 468 10.74 7.12 -14.08
CA TRP A 468 9.77 7.47 -15.10
C TRP A 468 9.57 6.34 -16.14
N PHE A 469 10.63 5.59 -16.51
CA PHE A 469 10.52 4.37 -17.32
C PHE A 469 9.61 3.36 -16.65
N ILE A 470 9.83 3.05 -15.37
CA ILE A 470 9.00 2.11 -14.60
C ILE A 470 7.53 2.57 -14.57
N TRP A 471 7.27 3.88 -14.45
CA TRP A 471 5.92 4.46 -14.49
C TRP A 471 5.19 4.19 -15.80
N SER A 472 5.85 4.23 -16.96
CA SER A 472 5.15 4.45 -18.23
C SER A 472 5.61 3.62 -19.43
N ASN A 473 6.69 2.81 -19.31
CA ASN A 473 7.21 2.00 -20.40
C ASN A 473 6.48 0.66 -20.53
N GLU A 474 6.27 0.17 -21.75
CA GLU A 474 5.62 -1.11 -22.03
C GLU A 474 6.36 -2.33 -21.44
N ASN A 475 7.66 -2.21 -21.19
CA ASN A 475 8.49 -3.24 -20.59
C ASN A 475 8.55 -3.17 -19.06
N SER A 476 7.78 -2.24 -18.46
CA SER A 476 7.74 -2.08 -17.00
C SER A 476 6.90 -3.17 -16.33
N PRO A 477 7.42 -3.78 -15.25
CA PRO A 477 6.68 -4.80 -14.49
C PRO A 477 5.50 -4.25 -13.68
N VAL A 478 5.38 -2.94 -13.54
CA VAL A 478 4.28 -2.32 -12.79
C VAL A 478 3.27 -1.58 -13.66
N TYR A 479 3.60 -1.29 -14.93
CA TYR A 479 2.70 -0.60 -15.84
C TYR A 479 1.81 -1.55 -16.66
N GLY A 480 2.36 -2.64 -17.20
CA GLY A 480 1.63 -3.75 -17.82
C GLY A 480 0.76 -3.41 -19.05
N LYS A 481 1.13 -2.35 -19.82
CA LYS A 481 0.42 -1.93 -21.03
C LYS A 481 1.40 -1.49 -22.11
N ALA A 482 1.02 -1.68 -23.38
CA ALA A 482 1.87 -1.39 -24.54
C ALA A 482 2.12 0.11 -24.77
N LYS A 483 1.21 0.99 -24.32
CA LYS A 483 1.38 2.44 -24.44
C LYS A 483 0.57 3.18 -23.39
N MET A 484 0.93 4.45 -23.15
CA MET A 484 0.17 5.39 -22.34
C MET A 484 -0.42 6.47 -23.27
N ALA A 485 -1.72 6.39 -23.53
CA ALA A 485 -2.44 7.23 -24.48
C ALA A 485 -2.91 8.57 -23.86
N THR A 486 -2.02 9.30 -23.15
CA THR A 486 -2.39 10.53 -22.45
C THR A 486 -2.73 11.66 -23.42
N PHE A 487 -1.87 11.92 -24.40
CA PHE A 487 -2.10 12.96 -25.41
C PHE A 487 -3.36 12.66 -26.23
N GLU A 488 -3.48 11.43 -26.71
CA GLU A 488 -4.59 10.99 -27.56
C GLU A 488 -5.94 11.14 -26.84
N ARG A 489 -5.98 10.91 -25.54
CA ARG A 489 -7.22 11.06 -24.74
C ARG A 489 -7.68 12.50 -24.64
N TYR A 490 -6.77 13.46 -24.60
CA TYR A 490 -7.13 14.88 -24.60
C TYR A 490 -7.48 15.37 -26.01
N PHE A 491 -6.61 15.16 -26.97
CA PHE A 491 -6.63 15.91 -28.20
C PHE A 491 -7.27 15.22 -29.41
N LEU A 492 -7.47 13.91 -29.37
CA LEU A 492 -7.98 13.12 -30.48
C LEU A 492 -9.35 12.52 -30.18
N ASP A 493 -10.12 12.24 -31.27
CA ASP A 493 -11.44 11.60 -31.12
C ASP A 493 -11.49 10.14 -31.56
N ASP A 494 -10.37 9.60 -32.00
CA ASP A 494 -10.27 8.22 -32.46
C ASP A 494 -10.16 7.25 -31.26
N ALA A 495 -11.11 6.30 -31.16
CA ALA A 495 -11.20 5.35 -30.07
C ALA A 495 -10.04 4.32 -30.08
N ASP A 496 -9.53 3.96 -31.27
CA ASP A 496 -8.44 2.99 -31.39
C ASP A 496 -7.11 3.60 -30.93
N LEU A 497 -6.89 4.88 -31.19
CA LEU A 497 -5.72 5.60 -30.70
C LEU A 497 -5.69 5.73 -29.17
N LYS A 498 -6.86 5.80 -28.53
CA LYS A 498 -7.01 5.87 -27.06
C LYS A 498 -6.89 4.52 -26.37
N LYS A 499 -6.89 3.42 -27.12
CA LYS A 499 -6.87 2.06 -26.57
C LYS A 499 -5.47 1.68 -26.10
N GLU A 500 -5.36 1.30 -24.85
CA GLU A 500 -4.13 0.79 -24.25
C GLU A 500 -4.19 -0.75 -24.20
N LYS A 501 -3.45 -1.42 -25.10
CA LYS A 501 -3.36 -2.89 -25.13
C LYS A 501 -2.61 -3.35 -23.88
N LYS A 502 -3.16 -4.36 -23.20
CA LYS A 502 -2.52 -4.99 -22.03
C LYS A 502 -1.31 -5.82 -22.46
N ASP A 503 -0.34 -5.99 -21.54
CA ASP A 503 0.78 -6.92 -21.71
C ASP A 503 0.28 -8.36 -21.92
N TYR A 504 1.10 -9.18 -22.58
CA TYR A 504 0.77 -10.59 -22.82
C TYR A 504 0.62 -11.40 -21.52
N TYR A 505 1.21 -10.99 -20.41
CA TYR A 505 0.99 -11.56 -19.10
C TYR A 505 -0.50 -11.78 -18.79
N TYR A 506 -1.37 -10.80 -19.10
CA TYR A 506 -2.81 -10.89 -18.86
C TYR A 506 -3.57 -11.84 -19.79
N GLN A 507 -2.90 -12.39 -20.80
CA GLN A 507 -3.43 -13.48 -21.62
C GLN A 507 -3.02 -14.85 -21.05
N TRP A 508 -1.88 -14.90 -20.37
CA TRP A 508 -1.26 -16.13 -19.87
C TRP A 508 -1.54 -16.41 -18.38
N TYR A 509 -2.09 -15.48 -17.63
CA TYR A 509 -2.25 -15.61 -16.17
C TYR A 509 -3.26 -16.70 -15.73
N GLU A 510 -3.99 -17.33 -16.65
CA GLU A 510 -4.78 -18.56 -16.42
C GLU A 510 -4.03 -19.84 -16.86
N ASN A 511 -2.86 -19.72 -17.47
CA ASN A 511 -2.07 -20.86 -17.93
C ASN A 511 -1.14 -21.37 -16.82
N GLU A 512 -1.37 -22.61 -16.38
CA GLU A 512 -0.63 -23.18 -15.26
C GLU A 512 0.88 -23.33 -15.53
N ALA A 513 1.28 -23.66 -16.76
CA ALA A 513 2.69 -23.82 -17.11
C ALA A 513 3.44 -22.48 -17.01
N VAL A 514 2.83 -21.38 -17.47
CA VAL A 514 3.42 -20.04 -17.39
C VAL A 514 3.47 -19.55 -15.94
N ILE A 515 2.40 -19.78 -15.16
CA ILE A 515 2.41 -19.42 -13.73
C ILE A 515 3.45 -20.22 -12.95
N ASN A 516 3.63 -21.50 -13.25
CA ASN A 516 4.69 -22.32 -12.64
C ASN A 516 6.08 -21.80 -13.03
N GLN A 517 6.31 -21.45 -14.30
CA GLN A 517 7.56 -20.83 -14.76
C GLN A 517 7.88 -19.55 -13.98
N ILE A 518 6.89 -18.70 -13.73
CA ILE A 518 7.07 -17.48 -12.92
C ILE A 518 7.43 -17.85 -11.47
N LEU A 519 6.74 -18.81 -10.86
CA LEU A 519 7.04 -19.23 -9.49
C LEU A 519 8.47 -19.78 -9.36
N GLU A 520 8.91 -20.62 -10.30
CA GLU A 520 10.27 -21.17 -10.35
C GLU A 520 11.33 -20.06 -10.50
N GLU A 521 11.10 -19.10 -11.39
CA GLU A 521 11.98 -17.95 -11.62
C GLU A 521 12.25 -17.15 -10.34
N PHE A 522 11.22 -16.99 -9.51
CA PHE A 522 11.32 -16.32 -8.22
C PHE A 522 11.67 -17.26 -7.05
N GLY A 523 12.03 -18.50 -7.31
CA GLY A 523 12.52 -19.47 -6.33
C GLY A 523 11.45 -20.09 -5.45
N LEU A 524 10.19 -20.16 -5.92
CA LEU A 524 9.10 -20.80 -5.19
C LEU A 524 8.80 -22.21 -5.72
N ASP A 525 8.34 -23.07 -4.81
CA ASP A 525 7.81 -24.39 -5.13
C ASP A 525 6.48 -24.26 -5.90
N THR A 526 6.39 -24.85 -7.08
CA THR A 526 5.21 -24.75 -7.95
C THR A 526 3.98 -25.46 -7.41
N SER A 527 4.16 -26.42 -6.51
CA SER A 527 3.02 -27.16 -5.91
C SER A 527 2.31 -26.36 -4.82
N THR A 528 3.02 -25.49 -4.13
CA THR A 528 2.53 -24.76 -2.96
C THR A 528 2.57 -23.24 -3.12
N GLY A 529 3.47 -22.74 -3.95
CA GLY A 529 3.66 -21.32 -4.22
C GLY A 529 2.42 -20.67 -4.82
N LYS A 530 2.24 -19.40 -4.52
CA LYS A 530 1.12 -18.59 -5.00
C LYS A 530 1.60 -17.20 -5.36
N ILE A 531 0.87 -16.55 -6.25
CA ILE A 531 1.10 -15.17 -6.66
C ILE A 531 -0.04 -14.29 -6.17
N VAL A 532 0.29 -13.09 -5.70
CA VAL A 532 -0.69 -12.05 -5.35
C VAL A 532 -0.29 -10.76 -6.06
N ASN A 533 -1.18 -10.22 -6.88
CA ASN A 533 -0.98 -8.95 -7.56
C ASN A 533 -2.24 -8.06 -7.58
N GLY A 534 -2.09 -6.82 -8.10
CA GLY A 534 -3.14 -5.83 -8.24
C GLY A 534 -3.19 -5.22 -9.64
N HIS A 535 -3.25 -3.88 -9.73
CA HIS A 535 -3.12 -3.04 -10.92
C HIS A 535 -4.26 -3.10 -11.95
N MET A 536 -4.81 -4.27 -12.23
CA MET A 536 -5.91 -4.44 -13.17
C MET A 536 -7.19 -4.79 -12.44
N PRO A 537 -8.16 -3.84 -12.36
CA PRO A 537 -9.40 -4.07 -11.65
C PRO A 537 -10.16 -5.30 -12.18
N VAL A 538 -10.55 -6.18 -11.27
CA VAL A 538 -11.34 -7.38 -11.59
C VAL A 538 -12.76 -6.96 -11.96
N ALA A 539 -13.17 -7.23 -13.18
CA ALA A 539 -14.50 -6.89 -13.67
C ALA A 539 -15.56 -7.90 -13.23
N VAL A 540 -15.87 -7.93 -11.93
CA VAL A 540 -16.80 -8.90 -11.32
C VAL A 540 -18.19 -8.86 -11.98
N LYS A 541 -18.69 -7.66 -12.34
CA LYS A 541 -19.94 -7.50 -13.08
C LYS A 541 -19.96 -8.19 -14.45
N LYS A 542 -18.79 -8.47 -15.02
CA LYS A 542 -18.63 -9.22 -16.27
C LYS A 542 -18.31 -10.70 -16.04
N GLY A 543 -18.41 -11.17 -14.78
CA GLY A 543 -18.14 -12.56 -14.40
C GLY A 543 -16.66 -12.90 -14.22
N GLU A 544 -15.77 -11.90 -14.14
CA GLU A 544 -14.36 -12.14 -13.89
C GLU A 544 -14.14 -12.54 -12.42
N SER A 545 -13.31 -13.59 -12.19
CA SER A 545 -12.91 -14.03 -10.86
C SER A 545 -11.57 -13.41 -10.44
N PRO A 546 -11.41 -12.98 -9.19
CA PRO A 546 -10.12 -12.59 -8.63
C PRO A 546 -9.17 -13.79 -8.41
N ILE A 547 -9.70 -15.01 -8.39
CA ILE A 547 -8.96 -16.25 -8.24
C ILE A 547 -8.69 -16.81 -9.62
N LYS A 548 -7.43 -16.90 -9.99
CA LYS A 548 -6.94 -17.31 -11.30
C LYS A 548 -6.13 -18.61 -11.19
N CYS A 549 -5.96 -19.28 -12.31
CA CYS A 549 -5.10 -20.46 -12.43
C CYS A 549 -5.33 -21.49 -11.30
N GLY A 550 -6.60 -21.89 -11.08
CA GLY A 550 -6.94 -22.88 -10.05
C GLY A 550 -6.56 -22.48 -8.61
N GLY A 551 -6.35 -21.19 -8.33
CA GLY A 551 -5.96 -20.68 -7.00
C GLY A 551 -4.45 -20.57 -6.79
N LYS A 552 -3.66 -20.54 -7.86
CA LYS A 552 -2.24 -20.21 -7.84
C LYS A 552 -1.98 -18.71 -7.95
N LEU A 553 -2.90 -17.93 -8.56
CA LEU A 553 -2.79 -16.48 -8.70
C LEU A 553 -4.04 -15.79 -8.14
N PHE A 554 -3.83 -14.72 -7.40
CA PHE A 554 -4.86 -13.84 -6.82
C PHE A 554 -4.67 -12.41 -7.31
N VAL A 555 -5.64 -11.91 -8.06
CA VAL A 555 -5.72 -10.50 -8.47
C VAL A 555 -6.62 -9.78 -7.48
N ILE A 556 -6.05 -8.96 -6.60
CA ILE A 556 -6.80 -8.36 -5.48
C ILE A 556 -7.17 -6.88 -5.70
N ASP A 557 -7.00 -6.35 -6.91
CA ASP A 557 -7.57 -5.05 -7.28
C ASP A 557 -9.09 -5.19 -7.46
N GLY A 558 -9.82 -4.85 -6.42
CA GLY A 558 -11.28 -4.86 -6.38
C GLY A 558 -11.92 -3.49 -6.59
N GLY A 559 -11.15 -2.47 -6.97
CA GLY A 559 -11.64 -1.12 -7.19
C GLY A 559 -11.93 -0.36 -5.89
N PHE A 560 -10.93 -0.21 -5.03
CA PHE A 560 -11.01 0.69 -3.87
C PHE A 560 -11.44 2.09 -4.29
N SER A 561 -10.86 2.61 -5.39
CA SER A 561 -11.24 3.92 -5.93
C SER A 561 -12.69 3.93 -6.40
N LYS A 562 -13.43 4.97 -6.02
CA LYS A 562 -14.83 5.19 -6.42
C LYS A 562 -15.01 5.16 -7.94
N ALA A 563 -14.01 5.61 -8.69
CA ALA A 563 -14.03 5.62 -10.16
C ALA A 563 -14.22 4.22 -10.78
N TYR A 564 -13.75 3.16 -10.13
CA TYR A 564 -13.83 1.79 -10.63
C TYR A 564 -15.03 0.99 -10.11
N GLN A 565 -15.67 1.39 -9.02
CA GLN A 565 -16.77 0.65 -8.40
C GLN A 565 -17.96 0.40 -9.34
N LYS A 566 -18.17 1.30 -10.32
CA LYS A 566 -19.17 1.08 -11.39
C LYS A 566 -18.86 -0.16 -12.24
N THR A 567 -17.59 -0.47 -12.45
CA THR A 567 -17.12 -1.59 -13.28
C THR A 567 -16.89 -2.86 -12.47
N THR A 568 -16.28 -2.74 -11.30
CA THR A 568 -15.96 -3.88 -10.43
C THR A 568 -17.18 -4.42 -9.70
N GLY A 569 -18.11 -3.56 -9.30
CA GLY A 569 -19.32 -3.95 -8.55
C GLY A 569 -19.08 -4.15 -7.05
N ILE A 570 -17.83 -4.09 -6.61
CA ILE A 570 -17.38 -4.17 -5.22
C ILE A 570 -16.42 -3.00 -4.93
N ALA A 571 -16.00 -2.89 -3.71
CA ALA A 571 -15.14 -1.79 -3.28
C ALA A 571 -13.78 -2.23 -2.72
N GLY A 572 -13.25 -3.33 -3.16
CA GLY A 572 -11.93 -3.83 -2.83
C GLY A 572 -11.92 -5.26 -2.33
N TYR A 573 -10.74 -5.87 -2.37
CA TYR A 573 -10.47 -7.17 -1.78
C TYR A 573 -9.44 -7.06 -0.65
N THR A 574 -9.56 -7.96 0.34
CA THR A 574 -8.46 -8.31 1.23
C THR A 574 -8.23 -9.81 1.15
N LEU A 575 -7.03 -10.23 0.77
CA LEU A 575 -6.62 -11.62 0.94
C LEU A 575 -6.10 -11.78 2.37
N VAL A 576 -6.54 -12.83 3.08
CA VAL A 576 -6.15 -13.08 4.48
C VAL A 576 -5.57 -14.48 4.58
N SER A 577 -4.31 -14.56 5.02
CA SER A 577 -3.60 -15.80 5.31
C SER A 577 -3.42 -15.96 6.81
N ASN A 578 -3.88 -17.07 7.38
CA ASN A 578 -3.74 -17.35 8.80
C ASN A 578 -3.37 -18.82 9.05
N SER A 579 -3.36 -19.25 10.32
CA SER A 579 -3.01 -20.62 10.69
C SER A 579 -3.99 -21.69 10.20
N TYR A 580 -5.17 -21.33 9.75
CA TYR A 580 -6.20 -22.25 9.23
C TYR A 580 -6.25 -22.29 7.70
N GLY A 581 -5.57 -21.37 7.01
CA GLY A 581 -5.53 -21.34 5.55
C GLY A 581 -5.65 -19.94 4.95
N LEU A 582 -6.23 -19.88 3.77
CA LEU A 582 -6.33 -18.69 2.93
C LEU A 582 -7.81 -18.38 2.65
N LYS A 583 -8.19 -17.12 2.80
CA LYS A 583 -9.53 -16.62 2.47
C LYS A 583 -9.45 -15.27 1.76
N LEU A 584 -10.35 -15.03 0.83
CA LEU A 584 -10.54 -13.76 0.17
C LEU A 584 -11.79 -13.08 0.73
N VAL A 585 -11.64 -11.83 1.12
CA VAL A 585 -12.73 -10.99 1.65
C VAL A 585 -13.03 -9.91 0.61
N ALA A 586 -14.24 -9.92 0.06
CA ALA A 586 -14.74 -8.89 -0.84
C ALA A 586 -15.53 -7.85 -0.05
N HIS A 587 -15.17 -6.57 -0.18
CA HIS A 587 -15.77 -5.48 0.56
C HIS A 587 -16.80 -4.73 -0.28
N GLU A 588 -17.95 -4.42 0.32
CA GLU A 588 -18.91 -3.49 -0.25
C GLU A 588 -18.47 -2.02 -0.09
N PRO A 589 -19.10 -1.08 -0.80
CA PRO A 589 -18.81 0.33 -0.66
C PRO A 589 -18.98 0.83 0.77
N PHE A 590 -18.00 1.55 1.27
CA PHE A 590 -18.04 2.21 2.58
C PHE A 590 -18.67 3.59 2.43
N VAL A 591 -19.69 3.89 3.24
CA VAL A 591 -20.41 5.15 3.13
C VAL A 591 -19.59 6.29 3.74
N SER A 592 -19.41 6.27 5.07
CA SER A 592 -18.55 7.22 5.78
C SER A 592 -18.25 6.74 7.19
N ARG A 593 -17.16 7.25 7.76
CA ARG A 593 -16.80 7.02 9.16
C ARG A 593 -17.86 7.53 10.13
N THR A 594 -18.44 8.70 9.87
CA THR A 594 -19.47 9.30 10.73
C THR A 594 -20.71 8.42 10.82
N ILE A 595 -21.17 7.87 9.69
CA ILE A 595 -22.30 6.95 9.66
C ILE A 595 -21.95 5.65 10.38
N ALA A 596 -20.75 5.09 10.12
CA ALA A 596 -20.30 3.88 10.77
C ALA A 596 -20.29 3.99 12.31
N ILE A 597 -19.90 5.13 12.85
CA ILE A 597 -19.88 5.38 14.30
C ILE A 597 -21.30 5.55 14.86
N ARG A 598 -22.16 6.38 14.23
CA ARG A 598 -23.51 6.70 14.71
C ARG A 598 -24.46 5.52 14.61
N GLU A 599 -24.47 4.86 13.46
CA GLU A 599 -25.41 3.77 13.16
C GLU A 599 -24.83 2.38 13.53
N GLU A 600 -23.59 2.34 14.03
CA GLU A 600 -22.89 1.11 14.38
C GLU A 600 -22.85 0.12 13.19
N THR A 601 -22.69 0.69 11.99
CA THR A 601 -22.61 -0.08 10.75
C THR A 601 -21.17 -0.49 10.47
N ASP A 602 -21.01 -1.61 9.79
CA ASP A 602 -19.72 -2.10 9.31
C ASP A 602 -19.78 -2.29 7.80
N ILE A 603 -18.66 -2.38 7.12
CA ILE A 603 -18.61 -2.79 5.72
C ILE A 603 -19.16 -4.23 5.66
N HIS A 604 -20.22 -4.42 4.88
CA HIS A 604 -20.61 -5.78 4.54
C HIS A 604 -19.52 -6.42 3.67
N SER A 605 -19.13 -7.62 4.00
CA SER A 605 -18.03 -8.31 3.32
C SER A 605 -18.35 -9.77 3.12
N ASP A 606 -18.27 -10.21 1.87
CA ASP A 606 -18.39 -11.62 1.54
C ASP A 606 -17.05 -12.31 1.66
N THR A 607 -17.03 -13.49 2.25
CA THR A 607 -15.80 -14.26 2.46
C THR A 607 -15.81 -15.54 1.66
N ILE A 608 -14.84 -15.70 0.77
CA ILE A 608 -14.58 -16.93 0.03
C ILE A 608 -13.42 -17.67 0.70
N VAL A 609 -13.66 -18.85 1.24
CA VAL A 609 -12.60 -19.72 1.76
C VAL A 609 -11.93 -20.41 0.58
N ILE A 610 -10.67 -20.07 0.32
CA ILE A 610 -9.90 -20.59 -0.81
C ILE A 610 -9.29 -21.95 -0.48
N ASN A 611 -8.63 -22.02 0.69
CA ASN A 611 -7.98 -23.23 1.15
C ASN A 611 -8.11 -23.33 2.68
N LYS A 612 -8.52 -24.49 3.15
CA LYS A 612 -8.53 -24.82 4.58
C LYS A 612 -7.56 -25.97 4.83
N VAL A 613 -6.54 -25.74 5.66
CA VAL A 613 -5.56 -26.77 5.96
C VAL A 613 -6.11 -27.77 6.97
N THR A 614 -5.79 -29.04 6.81
CA THR A 614 -6.17 -30.11 7.74
C THR A 614 -5.41 -30.01 9.05
N LYS A 615 -4.13 -29.64 9.00
CA LYS A 615 -3.28 -29.38 10.17
C LYS A 615 -3.04 -27.88 10.26
N ARG A 616 -3.32 -27.31 11.44
CA ARG A 616 -3.10 -25.89 11.71
C ARG A 616 -1.62 -25.50 11.49
N LYS A 617 -1.35 -24.47 10.67
CA LYS A 617 0.00 -23.96 10.47
C LYS A 617 0.54 -23.29 11.72
N CYS A 618 1.81 -23.55 12.02
CA CYS A 618 2.56 -22.96 13.14
C CYS A 618 3.60 -21.94 12.63
N VAL A 619 4.25 -21.25 13.54
CA VAL A 619 5.36 -20.33 13.23
C VAL A 619 6.48 -21.08 12.49
N MET A 620 6.79 -22.32 12.86
CA MET A 620 7.81 -23.14 12.20
C MET A 620 7.58 -23.34 10.69
N ASP A 621 6.35 -23.23 10.23
CA ASP A 621 5.97 -23.37 8.82
C ASP A 621 6.11 -22.06 8.01
N THR A 622 6.67 -21.01 8.61
CA THR A 622 6.85 -19.66 8.04
C THR A 622 8.32 -19.34 7.81
N ASP A 623 8.60 -18.32 6.98
CA ASP A 623 9.97 -17.87 6.73
C ASP A 623 10.64 -17.35 8.02
N ASN A 624 9.89 -16.64 8.87
CA ASN A 624 10.38 -16.27 10.20
C ASN A 624 10.67 -17.52 11.06
N GLY A 625 9.85 -18.56 10.95
CA GLY A 625 10.08 -19.82 11.63
C GLY A 625 11.36 -20.52 11.17
N LYS A 626 11.66 -20.52 9.86
CA LYS A 626 12.92 -21.05 9.33
C LYS A 626 14.13 -20.31 9.92
N ALA A 627 14.09 -18.96 9.93
CA ALA A 627 15.14 -18.15 10.56
C ALA A 627 15.32 -18.45 12.07
N LEU A 628 14.22 -18.71 12.79
CA LEU A 628 14.29 -19.13 14.19
C LEU A 628 14.88 -20.53 14.35
N GLN A 629 14.59 -21.47 13.46
CA GLN A 629 15.18 -22.82 13.44
C GLN A 629 16.69 -22.76 13.18
N GLU A 630 17.15 -21.93 12.25
CA GLU A 630 18.58 -21.67 12.01
C GLU A 630 19.25 -21.13 13.30
N LYS A 631 18.62 -20.16 13.95
CA LYS A 631 19.12 -19.62 15.22
C LYS A 631 19.17 -20.68 16.34
N VAL A 632 18.20 -21.59 16.41
CA VAL A 632 18.23 -22.72 17.34
C VAL A 632 19.43 -23.63 17.05
N ALA A 633 19.64 -23.98 15.78
CA ALA A 633 20.78 -24.82 15.38
C ALA A 633 22.14 -24.16 15.72
N ASP A 634 22.27 -22.85 15.52
CA ASP A 634 23.46 -22.09 15.92
C ASP A 634 23.71 -22.12 17.44
N LEU A 635 22.64 -21.95 18.23
CA LEU A 635 22.71 -22.02 19.69
C LEU A 635 23.02 -23.44 20.21
N GLU A 636 22.52 -24.48 19.54
CA GLU A 636 22.86 -25.86 19.84
C GLU A 636 24.35 -26.15 19.60
N GLN A 637 24.92 -25.58 18.53
CA GLN A 637 26.35 -25.64 18.26
C GLN A 637 27.17 -24.88 19.33
N LEU A 638 26.70 -23.70 19.76
CA LEU A 638 27.32 -22.96 20.85
C LEU A 638 27.26 -23.74 22.14
N LEU A 639 26.12 -24.34 22.48
CA LEU A 639 25.95 -25.18 23.67
C LEU A 639 26.91 -26.37 23.66
N TRP A 640 27.04 -27.06 22.52
CA TRP A 640 28.01 -28.12 22.33
C TRP A 640 29.46 -27.63 22.51
N ALA A 641 29.81 -26.42 21.98
CA ALA A 641 31.16 -25.86 22.16
C ALA A 641 31.49 -25.55 23.63
N TYR A 642 30.53 -25.07 24.42
CA TYR A 642 30.67 -24.95 25.90
C TYR A 642 30.89 -26.29 26.55
N GLN A 643 30.05 -27.29 26.24
CA GLN A 643 30.14 -28.65 26.84
C GLN A 643 31.46 -29.35 26.51
N LYS A 644 32.09 -29.04 25.37
CA LYS A 644 33.38 -29.57 24.96
C LYS A 644 34.57 -28.73 25.40
N GLY A 645 34.33 -27.60 26.09
CA GLY A 645 35.39 -26.72 26.55
C GLY A 645 36.12 -25.94 25.43
N LEU A 646 35.52 -25.92 24.23
CA LEU A 646 36.07 -25.17 23.08
C LEU A 646 35.88 -23.66 23.23
N ILE A 647 34.88 -23.23 23.95
CA ILE A 647 34.62 -21.85 24.35
C ILE A 647 34.40 -21.84 25.87
N THR A 648 35.04 -20.90 26.56
CA THR A 648 34.90 -20.73 28.00
C THR A 648 33.65 -19.96 28.36
N GLU A 649 32.84 -20.47 29.29
CA GLU A 649 31.67 -19.74 29.80
C GLU A 649 32.10 -18.49 30.56
N ARG A 650 31.29 -17.44 30.47
CA ARG A 650 31.39 -16.23 31.30
C ARG A 650 30.26 -16.28 32.34
N ILE A 651 30.60 -16.16 33.57
CA ILE A 651 29.69 -16.16 34.72
C ILE A 651 29.23 -14.75 35.01
#